data_9800e16c940f77225ba802962221020f
#
_entry.id   9800e16c940f77225ba802962221020f
#
_cell.length_a   1.000
_cell.length_b   1.000
_cell.length_c   1.000
_cell.angle_alpha   90.00
_cell.angle_beta   90.00
_cell.angle_gamma   90.00
#
_symmetry.space_group_name_H-M   'P 1'
#
loop_
_entity.id
_entity.type
_entity.pdbx_description
1 polymer ?
#
loop_
_entity_poly.entity_id
_entity_poly.type
_entity_poly.pdbx_seq_one_letter_code
_entity_poly.pdbx_strand_id
1 'polypeptide(L)'
;MKKEEYLEKVALANLWMRAYYEKDEPLASDEEYDALIRELSVFEEQNKDEISKDSPTQKIAPIIQSEFKKIAHLRRMWSMEDVFDESELRAWAKRAKCEKNLFIEPKFDGASLNLLYENGKLVSGATRGDGEVGEDITLNVFEIENIPKNIAYKERIEIRGEVVILKDDFEKINEKRALLNQSLFANPRNAASGSLRQLDTSITKERNLKFYPWGVGENTLNFTKHSEVMQFIRELGFLKDDFVRLCANLDEVLKAYDELLALREKKPMMMDGMVVRVDDLALCEELGYTVKFPKFMAAFKFPALEKTTRLIGVNLQVGRSGVITPVAVLEPVNLDGVVVKSATLHNFDEIARLDVKINDFVSVIRSGDVIPKITKVFKERREGLEMEISRPKLCPTCQSELLDEGTLIKCQNIDCEDRLVNSIIHFVSKKCLNIDGLGENIVELLYKHKKITTLESIFHLKFSDFEGLEGFKEKKINNLLNAIEQARECELFRFITALGIEHIGEVAAKKLSLSFGKEWHKQSFEAYANLEGFGEQMALSLCEFTRVNHTRIDEFYKLLNLKIEKLEIKSDSMIFGKTFVITGTLSRPRDEFKALIEKLGGKVSGSVSKKTDYVLFGEEAGSKLSKAKELEVKCINESAFNELVKE
;
A
#
# COMPACT_ATOMS: atom_id res chain seq x y z
N MET A 1 -14.79 6.23 15.20
CA MET A 1 -14.65 6.20 13.73
C MET A 1 -15.95 5.65 13.14
N LYS A 2 -16.45 6.23 12.05
CA LYS A 2 -17.64 5.71 11.31
C LYS A 2 -17.17 4.61 10.34
N LYS A 3 -18.10 3.73 9.91
CA LYS A 3 -17.78 2.62 9.00
C LYS A 3 -17.21 3.07 7.65
N GLU A 4 -17.72 4.16 7.09
CA GLU A 4 -17.24 4.73 5.83
C GLU A 4 -15.79 5.20 5.97
N GLU A 5 -15.49 5.94 7.04
CA GLU A 5 -14.13 6.37 7.39
C GLU A 5 -13.18 5.17 7.63
N TYR A 6 -13.68 4.10 8.27
CA TYR A 6 -12.92 2.87 8.46
C TYR A 6 -12.54 2.23 7.11
N LEU A 7 -13.48 2.13 6.16
CA LEU A 7 -13.20 1.55 4.84
C LEU A 7 -12.23 2.40 4.01
N GLU A 8 -12.29 3.73 4.12
CA GLU A 8 -11.32 4.63 3.50
C GLU A 8 -9.92 4.44 4.10
N LYS A 9 -9.82 4.32 5.42
CA LYS A 9 -8.56 4.04 6.12
C LYS A 9 -8.00 2.65 5.80
N VAL A 10 -8.84 1.64 5.63
CA VAL A 10 -8.45 0.31 5.13
C VAL A 10 -7.87 0.41 3.71
N ALA A 11 -8.51 1.17 2.83
CA ALA A 11 -8.01 1.37 1.46
C ALA A 11 -6.66 2.12 1.45
N LEU A 12 -6.52 3.15 2.28
CA LEU A 12 -5.29 3.91 2.46
C LEU A 12 -4.15 3.04 2.98
N ALA A 13 -4.40 2.25 4.02
CA ALA A 13 -3.40 1.36 4.59
C ALA A 13 -2.95 0.27 3.60
N ASN A 14 -3.87 -0.26 2.79
CA ASN A 14 -3.52 -1.19 1.71
C ASN A 14 -2.70 -0.53 0.59
N LEU A 15 -3.00 0.72 0.26
CA LEU A 15 -2.22 1.50 -0.71
C LEU A 15 -0.78 1.69 -0.20
N TRP A 16 -0.61 2.11 1.04
CA TRP A 16 0.71 2.29 1.66
C TRP A 16 1.49 0.98 1.74
N MET A 17 0.81 -0.10 2.13
CA MET A 17 1.40 -1.44 2.18
C MET A 17 1.91 -1.90 0.80
N ARG A 18 1.13 -1.70 -0.26
CA ARG A 18 1.55 -2.03 -1.63
C ARG A 18 2.74 -1.20 -2.10
N ALA A 19 2.71 0.11 -1.88
CA ALA A 19 3.81 1.01 -2.23
C ALA A 19 5.11 0.58 -1.53
N TYR A 20 5.01 0.19 -0.27
CA TYR A 20 6.13 -0.27 0.53
C TYR A 20 6.68 -1.62 0.05
N TYR A 21 5.81 -2.64 -0.13
CA TYR A 21 6.26 -4.01 -0.42
C TYR A 21 6.42 -4.33 -1.91
N GLU A 22 5.66 -3.68 -2.81
CA GLU A 22 5.69 -3.98 -4.25
C GLU A 22 6.62 -3.04 -5.03
N LYS A 23 6.76 -1.78 -4.59
CA LYS A 23 7.45 -0.75 -5.37
C LYS A 23 8.75 -0.25 -4.72
N ASP A 24 9.05 -0.69 -3.48
CA ASP A 24 10.13 -0.12 -2.65
C ASP A 24 10.06 1.43 -2.56
N GLU A 25 8.86 2.01 -2.75
CA GLU A 25 8.55 3.44 -2.72
C GLU A 25 7.48 3.72 -1.67
N PRO A 26 7.81 3.74 -0.38
CA PRO A 26 6.84 3.95 0.69
C PRO A 26 6.17 5.32 0.57
N LEU A 27 4.84 5.35 0.69
CA LEU A 27 4.01 6.56 0.65
C LEU A 27 3.74 7.15 2.04
N ALA A 28 4.08 6.41 3.09
CA ALA A 28 3.97 6.82 4.48
C ALA A 28 5.12 6.24 5.29
N SER A 29 5.42 6.85 6.44
CA SER A 29 6.38 6.29 7.40
C SER A 29 5.79 5.05 8.10
N ASP A 30 6.66 4.19 8.65
CA ASP A 30 6.24 3.04 9.45
C ASP A 30 5.36 3.48 10.64
N GLU A 31 5.71 4.61 11.27
CA GLU A 31 4.94 5.17 12.39
C GLU A 31 3.52 5.63 11.97
N GLU A 32 3.38 6.27 10.81
CA GLU A 32 2.07 6.65 10.25
C GLU A 32 1.26 5.42 9.86
N TYR A 33 1.92 4.44 9.26
CA TYR A 33 1.29 3.16 8.95
C TYR A 33 0.86 2.44 10.23
N ASP A 34 1.74 2.36 11.22
CA ASP A 34 1.45 1.72 12.51
C ASP A 34 0.35 2.48 13.29
N ALA A 35 0.34 3.81 13.25
CA ALA A 35 -0.75 4.61 13.82
C ALA A 35 -2.08 4.32 13.13
N LEU A 36 -2.09 4.26 11.79
CA LEU A 36 -3.27 3.92 11.00
C LEU A 36 -3.75 2.49 11.31
N ILE A 37 -2.84 1.53 11.42
CA ILE A 37 -3.16 0.14 11.79
C ILE A 37 -3.74 0.06 13.22
N ARG A 38 -3.22 0.84 14.18
CA ARG A 38 -3.80 0.93 15.53
C ARG A 38 -5.23 1.46 15.51
N GLU A 39 -5.48 2.53 14.77
CA GLU A 39 -6.85 3.08 14.62
C GLU A 39 -7.82 2.07 14.02
N LEU A 40 -7.38 1.34 12.99
CA LEU A 40 -8.16 0.24 12.39
C LEU A 40 -8.42 -0.87 13.41
N SER A 41 -7.40 -1.28 14.16
CA SER A 41 -7.51 -2.33 15.18
C SER A 41 -8.48 -1.96 16.29
N VAL A 42 -8.42 -0.72 16.80
CA VAL A 42 -9.36 -0.21 17.81
C VAL A 42 -10.81 -0.23 17.31
N PHE A 43 -11.04 0.15 16.06
CA PHE A 43 -12.37 0.07 15.46
C PHE A 43 -12.85 -1.38 15.34
N GLU A 44 -11.99 -2.28 14.89
CA GLU A 44 -12.28 -3.69 14.67
C GLU A 44 -12.56 -4.45 15.98
N GLU A 45 -11.86 -4.12 17.06
CA GLU A 45 -12.14 -4.67 18.40
C GLU A 45 -13.54 -4.31 18.89
N GLN A 46 -14.01 -3.09 18.59
CA GLN A 46 -15.31 -2.59 18.98
C GLN A 46 -16.45 -3.04 18.05
N ASN A 47 -16.13 -3.41 16.79
CA ASN A 47 -17.10 -3.69 15.72
C ASN A 47 -16.79 -4.99 14.99
N LYS A 48 -16.69 -6.10 15.72
CA LYS A 48 -16.26 -7.41 15.19
C LYS A 48 -17.01 -7.90 13.96
N ASP A 49 -18.29 -7.56 13.84
CA ASP A 49 -19.15 -7.94 12.71
C ASP A 49 -18.96 -7.04 11.47
N GLU A 50 -18.16 -5.97 11.59
CA GLU A 50 -17.94 -4.99 10.53
C GLU A 50 -16.53 -5.03 9.94
N ILE A 51 -15.70 -5.98 10.38
CA ILE A 51 -14.29 -6.12 9.93
C ILE A 51 -14.26 -6.39 8.43
N SER A 52 -13.54 -5.56 7.70
CA SER A 52 -13.30 -5.75 6.27
C SER A 52 -12.37 -6.93 6.03
N LYS A 53 -12.73 -7.83 5.10
CA LYS A 53 -11.82 -8.91 4.65
C LYS A 53 -10.54 -8.37 3.98
N ASP A 54 -10.57 -7.13 3.54
CA ASP A 54 -9.43 -6.45 2.93
C ASP A 54 -8.62 -5.62 3.92
N SER A 55 -8.98 -5.64 5.20
CA SER A 55 -8.22 -4.91 6.21
C SER A 55 -6.79 -5.46 6.33
N PRO A 56 -5.77 -4.60 6.32
CA PRO A 56 -4.38 -5.01 6.50
C PRO A 56 -4.10 -5.53 7.93
N THR A 57 -5.00 -5.30 8.89
CA THR A 57 -4.93 -5.93 10.22
C THR A 57 -5.16 -7.43 10.16
N GLN A 58 -5.82 -7.91 9.11
CA GLN A 58 -6.14 -9.33 8.87
C GLN A 58 -5.16 -10.01 7.90
N LYS A 59 -4.20 -9.28 7.31
CA LYS A 59 -3.23 -9.77 6.31
C LYS A 59 -1.81 -9.34 6.71
N ILE A 60 -0.80 -10.13 6.35
CA ILE A 60 0.61 -9.81 6.66
C ILE A 60 1.24 -8.94 5.57
N ALA A 61 0.95 -9.20 4.30
CA ALA A 61 1.44 -8.42 3.15
C ALA A 61 0.65 -8.76 1.86
N PRO A 62 0.67 -7.90 0.82
CA PRO A 62 0.09 -8.21 -0.48
C PRO A 62 0.87 -9.32 -1.20
N ILE A 63 0.19 -10.05 -2.11
CA ILE A 63 0.84 -10.99 -3.03
C ILE A 63 1.61 -10.17 -4.08
N ILE A 64 2.93 -10.23 -4.05
CA ILE A 64 3.80 -9.52 -4.99
C ILE A 64 3.79 -10.25 -6.34
N GLN A 65 3.50 -9.55 -7.43
CA GLN A 65 3.77 -10.03 -8.79
C GLN A 65 5.25 -9.75 -9.13
N SER A 66 6.07 -10.80 -9.20
CA SER A 66 7.49 -10.71 -9.54
C SER A 66 7.88 -11.78 -10.55
N GLU A 67 9.04 -11.60 -11.22
CA GLU A 67 9.62 -12.57 -12.13
C GLU A 67 10.18 -13.83 -11.40
N PHE A 68 10.32 -13.78 -10.08
CA PHE A 68 10.78 -14.88 -9.25
C PHE A 68 9.68 -15.91 -9.01
N LYS A 69 10.05 -17.18 -9.03
CA LYS A 69 9.15 -18.27 -8.63
C LYS A 69 8.73 -18.09 -7.18
N LYS A 70 7.55 -18.61 -6.85
CA LYS A 70 7.04 -18.57 -5.48
C LYS A 70 7.34 -19.88 -4.76
N ILE A 71 7.75 -19.78 -3.48
CA ILE A 71 7.98 -20.91 -2.59
C ILE A 71 7.11 -20.71 -1.35
N ALA A 72 6.34 -21.75 -0.99
CA ALA A 72 5.63 -21.80 0.28
C ALA A 72 6.59 -22.10 1.44
N HIS A 73 6.47 -21.38 2.55
CA HIS A 73 7.17 -21.69 3.78
C HIS A 73 6.55 -22.92 4.43
N LEU A 74 7.36 -23.80 4.99
CA LEU A 74 6.86 -24.99 5.69
C LEU A 74 6.13 -24.61 6.99
N ARG A 75 6.59 -23.54 7.66
CA ARG A 75 5.87 -22.85 8.73
C ARG A 75 5.77 -21.37 8.41
N ARG A 76 4.64 -20.76 8.75
CA ARG A 76 4.39 -19.33 8.52
C ARG A 76 5.48 -18.46 9.15
N MET A 77 5.92 -17.42 8.46
CA MET A 77 6.78 -16.35 8.97
C MET A 77 5.90 -15.22 9.49
N TRP A 78 6.03 -14.90 10.76
CA TRP A 78 5.20 -13.92 11.44
C TRP A 78 5.88 -12.56 11.49
N SER A 79 5.07 -11.48 11.56
CA SER A 79 5.53 -10.17 12.02
C SER A 79 5.68 -10.17 13.54
N MET A 80 6.11 -9.06 14.13
CA MET A 80 6.21 -8.87 15.59
C MET A 80 5.26 -7.78 16.04
N GLU A 81 4.83 -7.84 17.31
CA GLU A 81 4.16 -6.72 17.97
C GLU A 81 5.20 -5.65 18.29
N ASP A 82 4.97 -4.40 17.85
CA ASP A 82 5.85 -3.28 18.21
C ASP A 82 5.45 -2.71 19.57
N VAL A 83 6.45 -2.41 20.40
CA VAL A 83 6.34 -1.69 21.67
C VAL A 83 7.34 -0.53 21.68
N PHE A 84 6.94 0.64 22.20
CA PHE A 84 7.69 1.88 22.02
C PHE A 84 8.23 2.45 23.33
N ASP A 85 7.68 2.05 24.46
CA ASP A 85 8.10 2.51 25.77
C ASP A 85 8.07 1.40 26.83
N GLU A 86 8.58 1.70 28.02
CA GLU A 86 8.61 0.78 29.16
C GLU A 86 7.21 0.31 29.55
N SER A 87 6.22 1.18 29.51
CA SER A 87 4.83 0.86 29.91
C SER A 87 4.24 -0.20 28.97
N GLU A 88 4.43 -0.04 27.66
CA GLU A 88 3.99 -1.00 26.65
C GLU A 88 4.73 -2.34 26.76
N LEU A 89 6.05 -2.29 27.02
CA LEU A 89 6.85 -3.51 27.27
C LEU A 89 6.34 -4.28 28.48
N ARG A 90 6.09 -3.60 29.60
CA ARG A 90 5.55 -4.22 30.82
C ARG A 90 4.14 -4.77 30.60
N ALA A 91 3.29 -4.07 29.82
CA ALA A 91 1.98 -4.54 29.43
C ALA A 91 2.06 -5.81 28.56
N TRP A 92 2.98 -5.84 27.58
CA TRP A 92 3.27 -7.05 26.79
C TRP A 92 3.71 -8.21 27.66
N ALA A 93 4.70 -8.03 28.52
CA ALA A 93 5.22 -9.09 29.41
C ALA A 93 4.12 -9.66 30.31
N LYS A 94 3.20 -8.83 30.80
CA LYS A 94 2.03 -9.26 31.58
C LYS A 94 1.08 -10.12 30.72
N ARG A 95 0.82 -9.74 29.46
CA ARG A 95 0.03 -10.56 28.53
C ARG A 95 0.72 -11.88 28.21
N ALA A 96 2.05 -11.85 28.03
CA ALA A 96 2.88 -13.03 27.81
C ALA A 96 3.05 -13.89 29.08
N LYS A 97 2.51 -13.48 30.23
CA LYS A 97 2.67 -14.15 31.52
C LYS A 97 4.14 -14.50 31.86
N CYS A 98 5.07 -13.72 31.34
CA CYS A 98 6.51 -13.96 31.47
C CYS A 98 7.27 -12.65 31.69
N GLU A 99 7.79 -12.48 32.89
CA GLU A 99 8.61 -11.33 33.27
C GLU A 99 10.07 -11.73 33.60
N LYS A 100 10.41 -13.01 33.39
CA LYS A 100 11.73 -13.60 33.74
C LYS A 100 12.23 -14.44 32.59
N ASN A 101 13.56 -14.58 32.52
CA ASN A 101 14.24 -15.41 31.51
C ASN A 101 13.80 -15.00 30.08
N LEU A 102 13.96 -13.73 29.78
CA LEU A 102 13.66 -13.16 28.49
C LEU A 102 14.92 -13.17 27.61
N PHE A 103 14.81 -13.73 26.42
CA PHE A 103 15.88 -13.71 25.43
C PHE A 103 15.79 -12.41 24.63
N ILE A 104 16.92 -11.72 24.48
CA ILE A 104 17.00 -10.47 23.74
C ILE A 104 18.05 -10.53 22.65
N GLU A 105 17.78 -9.84 21.55
CA GLU A 105 18.67 -9.70 20.41
C GLU A 105 18.45 -8.35 19.70
N PRO A 106 19.46 -7.83 18.96
CA PRO A 106 19.27 -6.65 18.15
C PRO A 106 18.19 -6.88 17.08
N LYS A 107 17.31 -5.92 16.90
CA LYS A 107 16.39 -5.90 15.78
C LYS A 107 17.07 -5.25 14.60
N PHE A 108 17.65 -6.05 13.71
CA PHE A 108 18.30 -5.57 12.51
C PHE A 108 17.28 -5.02 11.51
N ASP A 109 17.66 -3.95 10.86
CA ASP A 109 16.87 -3.35 9.78
C ASP A 109 17.40 -3.85 8.42
N GLY A 110 16.77 -4.91 7.94
CA GLY A 110 17.19 -5.64 6.74
C GLY A 110 16.03 -6.29 5.99
N ALA A 111 16.32 -7.38 5.32
CA ALA A 111 15.36 -8.20 4.61
C ALA A 111 15.29 -9.61 5.21
N SER A 112 14.10 -10.02 5.63
CA SER A 112 13.91 -11.36 6.23
C SER A 112 14.08 -12.46 5.18
N LEU A 113 14.80 -13.51 5.56
CA LEU A 113 15.15 -14.65 4.72
C LEU A 113 14.84 -15.96 5.45
N ASN A 114 14.27 -16.93 4.72
CA ASN A 114 14.06 -18.31 5.16
C ASN A 114 14.95 -19.25 4.34
N LEU A 115 15.80 -20.02 5.01
CA LEU A 115 16.73 -20.99 4.43
C LEU A 115 16.26 -22.39 4.72
N LEU A 116 16.06 -23.22 3.70
CA LEU A 116 15.74 -24.64 3.88
C LEU A 116 16.98 -25.50 3.66
N TYR A 117 17.25 -26.34 4.64
CA TYR A 117 18.29 -27.38 4.57
C TYR A 117 17.67 -28.77 4.61
N GLU A 118 18.18 -29.66 3.76
CA GLU A 118 17.83 -31.09 3.75
C GLU A 118 19.12 -31.91 3.58
N ASN A 119 19.25 -32.99 4.35
CA ASN A 119 20.45 -33.81 4.35
C ASN A 119 21.75 -33.01 4.58
N GLY A 120 21.63 -31.91 5.34
CA GLY A 120 22.73 -31.01 5.65
C GLY A 120 23.16 -30.08 4.50
N LYS A 121 22.41 -30.01 3.42
CA LYS A 121 22.67 -29.12 2.27
C LYS A 121 21.61 -28.03 2.18
N LEU A 122 22.03 -26.82 1.84
CA LEU A 122 21.14 -25.74 1.51
C LEU A 122 20.37 -26.08 0.20
N VAL A 123 19.04 -26.17 0.30
CA VAL A 123 18.15 -26.55 -0.79
C VAL A 123 17.47 -25.32 -1.41
N SER A 124 16.98 -24.41 -0.56
CA SER A 124 16.34 -23.19 -1.04
C SER A 124 16.49 -22.04 -0.06
N GLY A 125 16.37 -20.82 -0.63
CA GLY A 125 16.26 -19.57 0.10
C GLY A 125 15.08 -18.77 -0.42
N ALA A 126 14.22 -18.31 0.49
CA ALA A 126 13.01 -17.57 0.15
C ALA A 126 12.87 -16.27 0.95
N THR A 127 12.40 -15.21 0.30
CA THR A 127 11.99 -13.98 1.01
C THR A 127 10.79 -14.26 1.90
N ARG A 128 10.51 -13.40 2.89
CA ARG A 128 9.34 -13.55 3.77
C ARG A 128 8.02 -13.57 2.98
N GLY A 129 7.90 -12.71 1.94
CA GLY A 129 6.64 -12.52 1.22
C GLY A 129 5.50 -12.10 2.15
N ASP A 130 4.34 -12.73 1.99
CA ASP A 130 3.17 -12.55 2.85
C ASP A 130 3.22 -13.38 4.15
N GLY A 131 4.33 -14.05 4.40
CA GLY A 131 4.55 -14.93 5.53
C GLY A 131 4.17 -16.39 5.27
N GLU A 132 3.38 -16.71 4.27
CA GLU A 132 3.04 -18.07 3.83
C GLU A 132 3.79 -18.44 2.55
N VAL A 133 3.95 -17.48 1.63
CA VAL A 133 4.61 -17.66 0.34
C VAL A 133 5.62 -16.53 0.12
N GLY A 134 6.87 -16.89 -0.13
CA GLY A 134 7.94 -15.97 -0.49
C GLY A 134 8.41 -16.12 -1.94
N GLU A 135 9.37 -15.31 -2.34
CA GLU A 135 10.05 -15.41 -3.63
C GLU A 135 11.25 -16.34 -3.51
N ASP A 136 11.42 -17.23 -4.50
CA ASP A 136 12.58 -18.11 -4.62
C ASP A 136 13.80 -17.29 -5.06
N ILE A 137 14.68 -17.02 -4.11
CA ILE A 137 15.94 -16.30 -4.31
C ILE A 137 17.15 -17.21 -4.03
N THR A 138 16.99 -18.51 -4.20
CA THR A 138 18.00 -19.51 -3.90
C THR A 138 19.34 -19.21 -4.53
N LEU A 139 19.37 -18.81 -5.80
CA LEU A 139 20.62 -18.48 -6.50
C LEU A 139 21.34 -17.28 -5.86
N ASN A 140 20.60 -16.25 -5.45
CA ASN A 140 21.17 -15.08 -4.77
C ASN A 140 21.71 -15.46 -3.37
N VAL A 141 21.03 -16.34 -2.67
CA VAL A 141 21.47 -16.84 -1.35
C VAL A 141 22.80 -17.60 -1.43
N PHE A 142 23.06 -18.30 -2.53
CA PHE A 142 24.36 -18.96 -2.74
C PHE A 142 25.53 -17.97 -2.84
N GLU A 143 25.29 -16.71 -3.22
CA GLU A 143 26.31 -15.66 -3.28
C GLU A 143 26.57 -14.97 -1.91
N ILE A 144 25.79 -15.24 -0.88
CA ILE A 144 26.01 -14.69 0.45
C ILE A 144 27.05 -15.56 1.17
N GLU A 145 28.23 -15.00 1.42
CA GLU A 145 29.40 -15.74 1.90
C GLU A 145 29.18 -16.38 3.27
N ASN A 146 28.54 -15.68 4.21
CA ASN A 146 28.37 -16.15 5.57
C ASN A 146 27.17 -17.08 5.79
N ILE A 147 26.51 -17.52 4.73
CA ILE A 147 25.50 -18.58 4.79
C ILE A 147 26.19 -19.92 4.51
N PRO A 148 26.27 -20.86 5.48
CA PRO A 148 26.82 -22.19 5.26
C PRO A 148 26.05 -22.94 4.16
N LYS A 149 26.74 -23.41 3.13
CA LYS A 149 26.09 -24.20 2.07
C LYS A 149 25.88 -25.66 2.49
N ASN A 150 26.64 -26.12 3.52
CA ASN A 150 26.52 -27.42 4.14
C ASN A 150 26.58 -27.26 5.67
N ILE A 151 25.70 -27.94 6.37
CA ILE A 151 25.64 -27.98 7.83
C ILE A 151 25.74 -29.42 8.35
N ALA A 152 26.11 -29.58 9.59
CA ALA A 152 26.28 -30.92 10.21
C ALA A 152 24.93 -31.63 10.42
N TYR A 153 23.84 -30.88 10.64
CA TYR A 153 22.50 -31.41 10.89
C TYR A 153 21.88 -31.99 9.60
N LYS A 154 21.40 -33.26 9.67
CA LYS A 154 20.95 -33.99 8.48
C LYS A 154 19.43 -34.00 8.27
N GLU A 155 18.67 -33.77 9.34
CA GLU A 155 17.23 -33.67 9.22
C GLU A 155 16.83 -32.37 8.51
N ARG A 156 15.58 -32.29 8.07
CA ARG A 156 15.03 -31.08 7.45
C ARG A 156 14.92 -29.96 8.49
N ILE A 157 15.40 -28.77 8.13
CA ILE A 157 15.31 -27.59 8.99
C ILE A 157 15.19 -26.32 8.16
N GLU A 158 14.27 -25.44 8.57
CA GLU A 158 14.25 -24.04 8.13
C GLU A 158 15.02 -23.16 9.13
N ILE A 159 16.03 -22.42 8.65
CA ILE A 159 16.75 -21.41 9.44
C ILE A 159 16.34 -20.04 8.95
N ARG A 160 15.90 -19.20 9.88
CA ARG A 160 15.34 -17.86 9.60
C ARG A 160 16.26 -16.79 10.15
N GLY A 161 16.39 -15.71 9.41
CA GLY A 161 17.23 -14.59 9.80
C GLY A 161 16.97 -13.35 8.99
N GLU A 162 17.81 -12.37 9.25
CA GLU A 162 17.77 -11.08 8.56
C GLU A 162 19.02 -10.89 7.72
N VAL A 163 18.84 -10.48 6.46
CA VAL A 163 19.93 -10.09 5.57
C VAL A 163 20.11 -8.59 5.67
N VAL A 164 21.34 -8.18 5.97
CA VAL A 164 21.70 -6.76 6.13
C VAL A 164 22.86 -6.38 5.19
N ILE A 165 22.97 -5.08 4.92
CA ILE A 165 24.14 -4.45 4.34
C ILE A 165 24.81 -3.63 5.44
N LEU A 166 26.14 -3.71 5.53
CA LEU A 166 26.90 -2.87 6.45
C LEU A 166 26.90 -1.41 5.98
N LYS A 167 26.94 -0.46 6.91
CA LYS A 167 26.89 0.99 6.63
C LYS A 167 27.95 1.42 5.60
N ASP A 168 29.20 0.98 5.78
CA ASP A 168 30.29 1.28 4.85
C ASP A 168 30.08 0.70 3.45
N ASP A 169 29.50 -0.49 3.34
CA ASP A 169 29.22 -1.13 2.05
C ASP A 169 28.02 -0.45 1.36
N PHE A 170 27.03 0.00 2.13
CA PHE A 170 25.91 0.79 1.62
C PHE A 170 26.39 2.11 0.97
N GLU A 171 27.31 2.82 1.64
CA GLU A 171 27.89 4.06 1.09
C GLU A 171 28.61 3.79 -0.25
N LYS A 172 29.48 2.76 -0.30
CA LYS A 172 30.18 2.36 -1.54
C LYS A 172 29.21 1.99 -2.67
N ILE A 173 28.13 1.28 -2.35
CA ILE A 173 27.10 0.93 -3.35
C ILE A 173 26.46 2.19 -3.92
N ASN A 174 26.08 3.15 -3.08
CA ASN A 174 25.46 4.40 -3.51
C ASN A 174 26.44 5.30 -4.28
N GLU A 175 27.70 5.36 -3.89
CA GLU A 175 28.74 6.06 -4.67
C GLU A 175 28.88 5.45 -6.08
N LYS A 176 28.96 4.12 -6.20
CA LYS A 176 29.00 3.43 -7.49
C LYS A 176 27.77 3.71 -8.35
N ARG A 177 26.57 3.70 -7.75
CA ARG A 177 25.31 4.02 -8.44
C ARG A 177 25.28 5.47 -8.93
N ALA A 178 25.75 6.43 -8.11
CA ALA A 178 25.86 7.82 -8.49
C ALA A 178 26.77 8.01 -9.73
N LEU A 179 27.93 7.35 -9.75
CA LEU A 179 28.85 7.38 -10.90
C LEU A 179 28.22 6.80 -12.18
N LEU A 180 27.30 5.85 -12.04
CA LEU A 180 26.58 5.22 -13.15
C LEU A 180 25.26 5.93 -13.51
N ASN A 181 24.97 7.10 -12.91
CA ASN A 181 23.71 7.84 -13.04
C ASN A 181 22.46 6.99 -12.73
N GLN A 182 22.58 6.04 -11.80
CA GLN A 182 21.46 5.24 -11.31
C GLN A 182 20.83 5.89 -10.07
N SER A 183 19.54 5.63 -9.83
CA SER A 183 18.86 6.05 -8.61
C SER A 183 19.56 5.47 -7.38
N LEU A 184 19.75 6.27 -6.32
CA LEU A 184 20.38 5.81 -5.09
C LEU A 184 19.40 5.00 -4.25
N PHE A 185 19.90 4.04 -3.48
CA PHE A 185 19.10 3.40 -2.46
C PHE A 185 18.82 4.37 -1.31
N ALA A 186 17.58 4.42 -0.85
CA ALA A 186 17.18 5.32 0.22
C ALA A 186 17.78 4.93 1.59
N ASN A 187 17.96 3.63 1.83
CA ASN A 187 18.50 3.10 3.08
C ASN A 187 19.12 1.71 2.88
N PRO A 188 19.89 1.19 3.88
CA PRO A 188 20.48 -0.14 3.82
C PRO A 188 19.46 -1.29 3.72
N ARG A 189 18.25 -1.14 4.27
CA ARG A 189 17.17 -2.13 4.15
C ARG A 189 16.71 -2.30 2.71
N ASN A 190 16.40 -1.19 2.03
CA ASN A 190 16.01 -1.21 0.62
C ASN A 190 17.16 -1.73 -0.26
N ALA A 191 18.40 -1.37 0.08
CA ALA A 191 19.58 -1.90 -0.60
C ALA A 191 19.70 -3.42 -0.40
N ALA A 192 19.45 -3.96 0.80
CA ALA A 192 19.47 -5.40 1.09
C ALA A 192 18.36 -6.12 0.33
N SER A 193 17.11 -5.64 0.42
CA SER A 193 15.95 -6.21 -0.27
C SER A 193 16.15 -6.20 -1.79
N GLY A 194 16.53 -5.06 -2.37
CA GLY A 194 16.80 -4.94 -3.79
C GLY A 194 18.01 -5.77 -4.26
N SER A 195 18.98 -6.04 -3.36
CA SER A 195 20.14 -6.89 -3.68
C SER A 195 19.81 -8.37 -3.70
N LEU A 196 18.89 -8.81 -2.86
CA LEU A 196 18.40 -10.19 -2.83
C LEU A 196 17.52 -10.53 -4.05
N ARG A 197 16.94 -9.55 -4.71
CA ARG A 197 16.00 -9.69 -5.83
C ARG A 197 16.63 -9.32 -7.17
N GLN A 198 17.94 -9.64 -7.35
CA GLN A 198 18.62 -9.45 -8.61
C GLN A 198 18.58 -10.73 -9.47
N LEU A 199 18.20 -10.59 -10.74
CA LEU A 199 18.23 -11.69 -11.70
C LEU A 199 19.68 -12.09 -12.00
N ASP A 200 20.59 -11.13 -12.06
CA ASP A 200 22.04 -11.34 -12.14
C ASP A 200 22.63 -11.45 -10.72
N THR A 201 22.94 -12.68 -10.30
CA THR A 201 23.47 -12.96 -8.96
C THR A 201 24.87 -12.38 -8.71
N SER A 202 25.60 -12.03 -9.75
CA SER A 202 26.90 -11.35 -9.59
C SER A 202 26.76 -10.00 -8.88
N ILE A 203 25.63 -9.32 -9.08
CA ILE A 203 25.28 -8.07 -8.39
C ILE A 203 25.08 -8.33 -6.89
N THR A 204 24.40 -9.42 -6.52
CA THR A 204 24.22 -9.81 -5.11
C THR A 204 25.55 -10.06 -4.44
N LYS A 205 26.46 -10.76 -5.12
CA LYS A 205 27.82 -11.05 -4.64
C LYS A 205 28.63 -9.78 -4.36
N GLU A 206 28.62 -8.83 -5.29
CA GLU A 206 29.34 -7.55 -5.14
C GLU A 206 28.89 -6.73 -3.94
N ARG A 207 27.64 -6.89 -3.49
CA ARG A 207 27.04 -6.07 -2.44
C ARG A 207 27.32 -6.53 -1.02
N ASN A 208 28.11 -7.60 -0.85
CA ASN A 208 28.64 -8.10 0.43
C ASN A 208 27.59 -8.25 1.55
N LEU A 209 26.42 -8.83 1.20
CA LEU A 209 25.34 -9.08 2.14
C LEU A 209 25.77 -9.95 3.30
N LYS A 210 25.22 -9.71 4.50
CA LYS A 210 25.44 -10.53 5.69
C LYS A 210 24.11 -11.05 6.22
N PHE A 211 24.06 -12.33 6.57
CA PHE A 211 22.89 -12.98 7.16
C PHE A 211 23.10 -13.21 8.66
N TYR A 212 22.15 -12.76 9.46
CA TYR A 212 22.08 -12.96 10.90
C TYR A 212 20.85 -13.80 11.25
N PRO A 213 21.00 -15.04 11.75
CA PRO A 213 19.87 -15.88 12.14
C PRO A 213 19.21 -15.38 13.41
N TRP A 214 17.88 -15.52 13.47
CA TRP A 214 17.09 -15.21 14.66
C TRP A 214 16.16 -16.38 15.08
N GLY A 215 16.18 -17.52 14.41
CA GLY A 215 15.39 -18.67 14.80
C GLY A 215 15.24 -19.74 13.73
N VAL A 216 14.35 -20.66 13.99
CA VAL A 216 14.00 -21.77 13.10
C VAL A 216 12.52 -21.74 12.75
N GLY A 217 12.19 -22.27 11.57
CA GLY A 217 10.84 -22.60 11.16
C GLY A 217 10.52 -24.07 11.41
N GLU A 218 10.27 -24.85 10.33
CA GLU A 218 10.08 -26.30 10.44
C GLU A 218 11.38 -26.97 10.86
N ASN A 219 11.30 -27.85 11.87
CA ASN A 219 12.45 -28.58 12.40
C ASN A 219 11.99 -29.78 13.25
N THR A 220 12.94 -30.67 13.57
CA THR A 220 12.75 -31.83 14.47
C THR A 220 13.58 -31.69 15.74
N LEU A 221 14.03 -30.47 16.09
CA LEU A 221 14.83 -30.20 17.27
C LEU A 221 13.99 -30.42 18.55
N ASN A 222 14.63 -30.96 19.57
CA ASN A 222 13.99 -31.24 20.84
C ASN A 222 14.60 -30.40 21.99
N PHE A 223 14.69 -29.07 21.72
CA PHE A 223 15.12 -28.10 22.74
C PHE A 223 13.94 -27.58 23.53
N THR A 224 14.19 -27.16 24.75
CA THR A 224 13.17 -26.57 25.64
C THR A 224 13.24 -25.05 25.67
N LYS A 225 14.35 -24.48 25.21
CA LYS A 225 14.62 -23.04 25.25
C LYS A 225 15.03 -22.50 23.89
N HIS A 226 14.60 -21.28 23.60
CA HIS A 226 15.03 -20.57 22.39
C HIS A 226 16.54 -20.28 22.38
N SER A 227 17.12 -19.95 23.53
CA SER A 227 18.56 -19.76 23.70
C SER A 227 19.38 -20.99 23.29
N GLU A 228 18.88 -22.22 23.55
CA GLU A 228 19.49 -23.49 23.11
C GLU A 228 19.41 -23.63 21.58
N VAL A 229 18.27 -23.29 20.97
CA VAL A 229 18.10 -23.27 19.53
C VAL A 229 19.10 -22.31 18.88
N MET A 230 19.25 -21.09 19.42
CA MET A 230 20.19 -20.10 18.90
C MET A 230 21.66 -20.55 19.08
N GLN A 231 21.98 -21.21 20.15
CA GLN A 231 23.32 -21.82 20.34
C GLN A 231 23.58 -22.89 19.28
N PHE A 232 22.61 -23.77 19.06
CA PHE A 232 22.72 -24.83 18.05
C PHE A 232 22.91 -24.22 16.62
N ILE A 233 22.18 -23.19 16.25
CA ILE A 233 22.37 -22.50 14.97
C ILE A 233 23.80 -21.98 14.82
N ARG A 234 24.39 -21.45 15.87
CA ARG A 234 25.80 -21.00 15.89
C ARG A 234 26.78 -22.15 15.69
N GLU A 235 26.54 -23.28 16.33
CA GLU A 235 27.35 -24.49 16.16
C GLU A 235 27.28 -25.04 14.72
N LEU A 236 26.20 -24.73 13.98
CA LEU A 236 26.10 -25.03 12.55
C LEU A 236 26.92 -24.08 11.67
N GLY A 237 27.60 -23.07 12.23
CA GLY A 237 28.48 -22.14 11.53
C GLY A 237 27.88 -20.81 11.13
N PHE A 238 26.69 -20.46 11.63
CA PHE A 238 26.08 -19.17 11.38
C PHE A 238 26.64 -18.05 12.28
N LEU A 239 26.60 -16.81 11.80
CA LEU A 239 27.05 -15.65 12.57
C LEU A 239 26.23 -15.44 13.84
N LYS A 240 26.89 -14.87 14.83
CA LYS A 240 26.29 -14.40 16.08
C LYS A 240 26.54 -12.90 16.23
N ASP A 241 25.54 -12.16 16.68
CA ASP A 241 25.79 -10.82 17.23
C ASP A 241 26.21 -10.92 18.70
N ASP A 242 27.18 -10.13 19.12
CA ASP A 242 27.73 -10.15 20.48
C ASP A 242 26.75 -9.62 21.54
N PHE A 243 25.72 -8.92 21.12
CA PHE A 243 24.73 -8.34 22.02
C PHE A 243 23.66 -9.34 22.47
N VAL A 244 23.53 -10.49 21.82
CA VAL A 244 22.52 -11.50 22.16
C VAL A 244 22.74 -12.05 23.57
N ARG A 245 21.72 -11.98 24.45
CA ARG A 245 21.80 -12.44 25.85
C ARG A 245 20.46 -12.87 26.42
N LEU A 246 20.50 -13.58 27.56
CA LEU A 246 19.33 -13.90 28.37
C LEU A 246 19.28 -12.94 29.57
N CYS A 247 18.14 -12.27 29.75
CA CYS A 247 17.87 -11.37 30.87
C CYS A 247 17.02 -12.08 31.92
N ALA A 248 17.40 -11.95 33.20
CA ALA A 248 16.69 -12.58 34.27
C ALA A 248 15.34 -11.94 34.60
N ASN A 249 15.17 -10.67 34.29
CA ASN A 249 13.96 -9.89 34.55
C ASN A 249 13.84 -8.69 33.58
N LEU A 250 12.69 -7.97 33.63
CA LEU A 250 12.44 -6.82 32.80
C LEU A 250 13.38 -5.62 33.04
N ASP A 251 13.87 -5.44 34.25
CA ASP A 251 14.79 -4.33 34.54
C ASP A 251 16.16 -4.55 33.85
N GLU A 252 16.58 -5.81 33.71
CA GLU A 252 17.75 -6.15 32.90
C GLU A 252 17.50 -5.95 31.41
N VAL A 253 16.27 -6.24 30.93
CA VAL A 253 15.87 -5.95 29.54
C VAL A 253 15.94 -4.45 29.25
N LEU A 254 15.42 -3.61 30.16
CA LEU A 254 15.47 -2.14 30.01
C LEU A 254 16.91 -1.61 30.01
N LYS A 255 17.77 -2.11 30.91
CA LYS A 255 19.20 -1.74 30.90
C LYS A 255 19.88 -2.15 29.59
N ALA A 256 19.59 -3.36 29.12
CA ALA A 256 20.14 -3.83 27.84
C ALA A 256 19.62 -3.01 26.65
N TYR A 257 18.38 -2.57 26.70
CA TYR A 257 17.84 -1.66 25.69
C TYR A 257 18.61 -0.32 25.64
N ASP A 258 18.85 0.30 26.79
CA ASP A 258 19.64 1.55 26.87
C ASP A 258 21.09 1.34 26.37
N GLU A 259 21.72 0.20 26.72
CA GLU A 259 23.04 -0.16 26.20
C GLU A 259 23.02 -0.32 24.68
N LEU A 260 22.02 -1.02 24.12
CA LEU A 260 21.91 -1.24 22.68
C LEU A 260 21.62 0.05 21.94
N LEU A 261 20.77 0.92 22.50
CA LEU A 261 20.48 2.25 21.97
C LEU A 261 21.76 3.11 21.91
N ALA A 262 22.60 3.10 22.94
CA ALA A 262 23.89 3.79 22.96
C ALA A 262 24.90 3.23 21.93
N LEU A 263 24.73 1.97 21.50
CA LEU A 263 25.53 1.32 20.48
C LEU A 263 24.98 1.51 19.06
N ARG A 264 23.77 2.07 18.88
CA ARG A 264 23.08 2.18 17.60
C ARG A 264 23.94 2.79 16.49
N GLU A 265 24.62 3.91 16.79
CA GLU A 265 25.48 4.56 15.80
C GLU A 265 26.81 3.83 15.57
N LYS A 266 27.31 3.12 16.58
CA LYS A 266 28.62 2.44 16.55
C LYS A 266 28.58 1.07 15.87
N LYS A 267 27.43 0.41 15.86
CA LYS A 267 27.26 -0.87 15.19
C LYS A 267 27.37 -0.69 13.66
N PRO A 268 28.05 -1.61 12.99
CA PRO A 268 28.25 -1.50 11.52
C PRO A 268 26.99 -1.76 10.69
N MET A 269 25.91 -2.26 11.28
CA MET A 269 24.60 -2.47 10.65
C MET A 269 23.54 -1.57 11.26
N MET A 270 22.48 -1.34 10.49
CA MET A 270 21.30 -0.61 10.96
C MET A 270 20.44 -1.48 11.87
N MET A 271 19.87 -0.84 12.91
CA MET A 271 18.96 -1.45 13.87
C MET A 271 17.84 -0.47 14.20
N ASP A 272 16.61 -0.95 14.26
CA ASP A 272 15.43 -0.14 14.58
C ASP A 272 14.87 -0.44 15.98
N GLY A 273 15.52 -1.34 16.73
CA GLY A 273 15.08 -1.71 18.07
C GLY A 273 15.82 -2.92 18.64
N MET A 274 15.18 -3.55 19.58
CA MET A 274 15.57 -4.79 20.23
C MET A 274 14.40 -5.79 20.18
N VAL A 275 14.66 -7.04 19.82
CA VAL A 275 13.65 -8.10 19.95
C VAL A 275 13.71 -8.63 21.38
N VAL A 276 12.57 -8.72 22.03
CA VAL A 276 12.38 -9.33 23.35
C VAL A 276 11.49 -10.55 23.19
N ARG A 277 11.93 -11.69 23.67
CA ARG A 277 11.25 -12.96 23.46
C ARG A 277 11.25 -13.82 24.73
N VAL A 278 10.18 -14.57 24.94
CA VAL A 278 10.11 -15.64 25.93
C VAL A 278 11.08 -16.74 25.53
N ASP A 279 11.97 -17.17 26.46
CA ASP A 279 12.97 -18.21 26.19
C ASP A 279 12.39 -19.63 26.27
N ASP A 280 11.36 -19.85 27.08
CA ASP A 280 10.69 -21.13 27.26
C ASP A 280 9.77 -21.46 26.05
N LEU A 281 10.14 -22.53 25.31
CA LEU A 281 9.41 -22.92 24.09
C LEU A 281 8.04 -23.55 24.40
N ALA A 282 7.86 -24.20 25.53
CA ALA A 282 6.55 -24.74 25.90
C ALA A 282 5.56 -23.60 26.22
N LEU A 283 6.03 -22.58 26.94
CA LEU A 283 5.23 -21.37 27.16
C LEU A 283 4.94 -20.63 25.84
N CYS A 284 5.88 -20.58 24.91
CA CYS A 284 5.64 -20.00 23.57
C CYS A 284 4.49 -20.71 22.83
N GLU A 285 4.44 -22.04 22.89
CA GLU A 285 3.36 -22.83 22.28
C GLU A 285 2.01 -22.58 22.98
N GLU A 286 1.99 -22.51 24.32
CA GLU A 286 0.77 -22.18 25.08
C GLU A 286 0.21 -20.79 24.74
N LEU A 287 1.07 -19.79 24.62
CA LEU A 287 0.69 -18.42 24.29
C LEU A 287 0.14 -18.30 22.87
N GLY A 288 0.74 -19.04 21.94
CA GLY A 288 0.33 -19.08 20.55
C GLY A 288 0.49 -17.76 19.83
N TYR A 289 -0.44 -17.53 18.88
CA TYR A 289 -0.35 -16.43 17.91
C TYR A 289 -1.62 -15.60 17.91
N THR A 290 -1.50 -14.36 17.48
CA THR A 290 -2.61 -13.56 16.97
C THR A 290 -2.78 -13.83 15.47
N VAL A 291 -3.66 -13.12 14.79
CA VAL A 291 -3.77 -13.19 13.33
C VAL A 291 -2.47 -12.75 12.64
N LYS A 292 -1.69 -11.84 13.26
CA LYS A 292 -0.57 -11.14 12.65
C LYS A 292 0.79 -11.45 13.26
N PHE A 293 0.87 -11.73 14.56
CA PHE A 293 2.14 -11.90 15.27
C PHE A 293 2.06 -12.91 16.43
N PRO A 294 3.20 -13.51 16.84
CA PRO A 294 3.30 -14.36 18.00
C PRO A 294 3.16 -13.53 19.28
N LYS A 295 2.46 -14.07 20.28
CA LYS A 295 2.24 -13.38 21.57
C LYS A 295 3.45 -13.42 22.50
N PHE A 296 4.43 -14.25 22.18
CA PHE A 296 5.61 -14.54 23.01
C PHE A 296 6.85 -13.74 22.60
N MET A 297 6.72 -12.79 21.67
CA MET A 297 7.80 -11.89 21.27
C MET A 297 7.29 -10.51 20.91
N ALA A 298 8.12 -9.51 21.19
CA ALA A 298 7.86 -8.11 20.85
C ALA A 298 9.11 -7.44 20.27
N ALA A 299 8.90 -6.46 19.43
CA ALA A 299 9.92 -5.57 18.92
C ALA A 299 9.91 -4.28 19.74
N PHE A 300 10.89 -4.10 20.64
CA PHE A 300 11.04 -2.88 21.41
C PHE A 300 11.81 -1.86 20.58
N LYS A 301 11.06 -0.96 19.94
CA LYS A 301 11.54 0.01 18.96
C LYS A 301 12.39 1.11 19.61
N PHE A 302 13.45 1.52 18.93
CA PHE A 302 14.19 2.71 19.30
C PHE A 302 13.38 3.98 19.03
N PRO A 303 13.58 5.03 19.84
CA PRO A 303 13.03 6.34 19.50
C PRO A 303 13.63 6.80 18.16
N ALA A 304 12.81 7.50 17.37
CA ALA A 304 13.29 8.10 16.13
C ALA A 304 14.44 9.08 16.44
N LEU A 305 15.50 9.03 15.62
CA LEU A 305 16.60 9.99 15.74
C LEU A 305 16.12 11.36 15.32
N GLU A 306 16.35 12.33 16.20
CA GLU A 306 15.95 13.72 16.01
C GLU A 306 17.17 14.61 15.84
N LYS A 307 17.20 15.43 14.80
CA LYS A 307 18.25 16.44 14.57
C LYS A 307 17.63 17.78 14.22
N THR A 308 18.28 18.84 14.68
CA THR A 308 17.88 20.20 14.33
C THR A 308 18.60 20.65 13.07
N THR A 309 17.85 21.21 12.13
CA THR A 309 18.37 21.83 10.91
C THR A 309 17.53 23.06 10.54
N ARG A 310 17.93 23.80 9.51
CA ARG A 310 17.21 24.98 9.02
C ARG A 310 16.39 24.63 7.79
N LEU A 311 15.14 25.08 7.76
CA LEU A 311 14.27 25.00 6.58
C LEU A 311 14.60 26.16 5.65
N ILE A 312 15.23 25.88 4.52
CA ILE A 312 15.71 26.91 3.58
C ILE A 312 14.76 27.15 2.41
N GLY A 313 13.73 26.34 2.24
CA GLY A 313 12.73 26.49 1.18
C GLY A 313 11.67 25.43 1.23
N VAL A 314 10.66 25.53 0.36
CA VAL A 314 9.62 24.54 0.17
C VAL A 314 9.42 24.30 -1.32
N ASN A 315 9.51 23.03 -1.73
CA ASN A 315 9.16 22.59 -3.08
C ASN A 315 7.76 22.01 -3.06
N LEU A 316 6.97 22.31 -4.09
CA LEU A 316 5.65 21.75 -4.28
C LEU A 316 5.75 20.63 -5.31
N GLN A 317 5.41 19.41 -4.92
CA GLN A 317 5.40 18.24 -5.80
C GLN A 317 3.96 17.91 -6.20
N VAL A 318 3.75 17.57 -7.46
CA VAL A 318 2.46 17.08 -7.95
C VAL A 318 2.48 15.57 -7.91
N GLY A 319 1.68 14.99 -7.03
CA GLY A 319 1.53 13.54 -6.94
C GLY A 319 0.78 12.96 -8.14
N ARG A 320 0.83 11.64 -8.28
CA ARG A 320 0.19 10.89 -9.37
C ARG A 320 -1.33 11.11 -9.47
N SER A 321 -1.99 11.42 -8.36
CA SER A 321 -3.42 11.76 -8.29
C SER A 321 -3.71 13.25 -8.54
N GLY A 322 -2.68 14.04 -8.79
CA GLY A 322 -2.77 15.51 -8.89
C GLY A 322 -2.66 16.24 -7.57
N VAL A 323 -2.55 15.55 -6.44
CA VAL A 323 -2.39 16.17 -5.11
C VAL A 323 -1.08 16.92 -5.03
N ILE A 324 -1.14 18.16 -4.55
CA ILE A 324 0.04 18.99 -4.30
C ILE A 324 0.57 18.69 -2.91
N THR A 325 1.79 18.15 -2.84
CA THR A 325 2.47 17.84 -1.59
C THR A 325 3.61 18.83 -1.36
N PRO A 326 3.59 19.60 -0.26
CA PRO A 326 4.71 20.47 0.12
C PRO A 326 5.85 19.63 0.72
N VAL A 327 7.06 19.86 0.22
CA VAL A 327 8.30 19.20 0.68
C VAL A 327 9.28 20.27 1.12
N ALA A 328 9.66 20.22 2.38
CA ALA A 328 10.68 21.10 2.96
C ALA A 328 12.05 20.84 2.32
N VAL A 329 12.75 21.88 1.94
CA VAL A 329 14.16 21.87 1.57
C VAL A 329 14.95 22.29 2.82
N LEU A 330 15.89 21.44 3.24
CA LEU A 330 16.62 21.60 4.50
C LEU A 330 18.10 21.88 4.24
N GLU A 331 18.73 22.60 5.15
CA GLU A 331 20.18 22.51 5.26
C GLU A 331 20.57 21.05 5.50
N PRO A 332 21.58 20.50 4.76
CA PRO A 332 21.93 19.10 4.88
C PRO A 332 22.28 18.70 6.32
N VAL A 333 21.59 17.69 6.84
CA VAL A 333 21.83 17.16 8.19
C VAL A 333 22.00 15.65 8.15
N ASN A 334 22.99 15.13 8.89
CA ASN A 334 23.20 13.69 8.97
C ASN A 334 22.25 13.09 10.02
N LEU A 335 21.35 12.20 9.56
CA LEU A 335 20.45 11.40 10.38
C LEU A 335 20.78 9.93 10.17
N ASP A 336 21.39 9.31 11.15
CA ASP A 336 21.74 7.88 11.14
C ASP A 336 22.59 7.45 9.91
N GLY A 337 23.67 8.20 9.63
CA GLY A 337 24.56 7.94 8.49
C GLY A 337 24.00 8.38 7.12
N VAL A 338 22.77 8.90 7.06
CA VAL A 338 22.17 9.41 5.82
C VAL A 338 22.05 10.92 5.86
N VAL A 339 22.52 11.59 4.80
CA VAL A 339 22.40 13.04 4.67
C VAL A 339 21.01 13.41 4.19
N VAL A 340 20.19 13.95 5.09
CA VAL A 340 18.84 14.42 4.80
C VAL A 340 18.91 15.87 4.32
N LYS A 341 18.33 16.13 3.13
CA LYS A 341 18.23 17.45 2.48
C LYS A 341 16.78 17.90 2.29
N SER A 342 15.82 17.01 2.53
CA SER A 342 14.39 17.31 2.40
C SER A 342 13.58 16.50 3.39
N ALA A 343 12.41 17.03 3.78
CA ALA A 343 11.45 16.36 4.65
C ALA A 343 10.03 16.65 4.18
N THR A 344 9.12 15.70 4.37
CA THR A 344 7.71 15.98 4.05
C THR A 344 7.11 16.99 5.01
N LEU A 345 6.24 17.83 4.47
CA LEU A 345 5.35 18.71 5.23
C LEU A 345 3.89 18.21 5.15
N HIS A 346 3.69 17.02 4.59
CA HIS A 346 2.41 16.33 4.39
C HIS A 346 1.40 17.15 3.58
N ASN A 347 0.85 18.21 4.15
CA ASN A 347 -0.13 19.11 3.55
C ASN A 347 -0.06 20.52 4.18
N PHE A 348 -0.88 21.44 3.68
CA PHE A 348 -0.88 22.82 4.16
C PHE A 348 -1.54 22.99 5.53
N ASP A 349 -2.38 22.07 5.98
CA ASP A 349 -2.95 22.08 7.32
C ASP A 349 -1.88 21.73 8.35
N GLU A 350 -0.98 20.81 8.03
CA GLU A 350 0.16 20.47 8.87
C GLU A 350 1.16 21.64 8.97
N ILE A 351 1.41 22.36 7.85
CA ILE A 351 2.18 23.60 7.86
C ILE A 351 1.57 24.62 8.82
N ALA A 352 0.26 24.81 8.75
CA ALA A 352 -0.48 25.72 9.63
C ALA A 352 -0.45 25.25 11.09
N ARG A 353 -0.65 23.94 11.35
CA ARG A 353 -0.62 23.35 12.69
C ARG A 353 0.73 23.53 13.38
N LEU A 354 1.81 23.29 12.66
CA LEU A 354 3.18 23.49 13.15
C LEU A 354 3.55 24.98 13.20
N ASP A 355 2.87 25.83 12.45
CA ASP A 355 3.23 27.24 12.22
C ASP A 355 4.66 27.34 11.70
N VAL A 356 5.00 26.50 10.72
CA VAL A 356 6.35 26.46 10.15
C VAL A 356 6.50 27.49 9.03
N LYS A 357 7.65 28.17 9.03
CA LYS A 357 8.02 29.21 8.05
C LYS A 357 9.37 28.89 7.42
N ILE A 358 9.59 29.39 6.22
CA ILE A 358 10.93 29.32 5.59
C ILE A 358 11.90 30.12 6.48
N ASN A 359 13.09 29.63 6.67
CA ASN A 359 14.15 30.06 7.57
C ASN A 359 13.98 29.64 9.05
N ASP A 360 12.92 28.94 9.43
CA ASP A 360 12.82 28.35 10.77
C ASP A 360 13.90 27.28 11.02
N PHE A 361 14.34 27.21 12.28
CA PHE A 361 14.98 26.01 12.78
C PHE A 361 13.93 24.98 13.12
N VAL A 362 14.11 23.77 12.58
CA VAL A 362 13.15 22.67 12.71
C VAL A 362 13.83 21.42 13.23
N SER A 363 13.10 20.63 13.98
CA SER A 363 13.51 19.29 14.33
C SER A 363 13.02 18.32 13.27
N VAL A 364 13.92 17.51 12.76
CA VAL A 364 13.66 16.52 11.74
C VAL A 364 13.93 15.14 12.31
N ILE A 365 12.98 14.25 12.15
CA ILE A 365 13.15 12.83 12.44
C ILE A 365 13.09 12.03 11.14
N ARG A 366 13.66 10.84 11.20
CA ARG A 366 13.50 9.82 10.19
C ARG A 366 12.76 8.66 10.86
N SER A 367 11.46 8.57 10.58
CA SER A 367 10.62 7.53 11.14
C SER A 367 10.68 6.29 10.26
N GLY A 368 10.94 5.12 10.85
CA GLY A 368 11.05 3.86 10.13
C GLY A 368 12.05 3.86 8.97
N ASP A 369 13.11 4.67 9.08
CA ASP A 369 14.20 4.80 8.13
C ASP A 369 13.83 5.19 6.68
N VAL A 370 12.61 5.70 6.42
CA VAL A 370 12.17 5.92 5.05
C VAL A 370 11.97 7.38 4.67
N ILE A 371 11.06 8.10 5.31
CA ILE A 371 10.72 9.49 4.92
C ILE A 371 11.02 10.46 6.06
N PRO A 372 11.96 11.42 5.89
CA PRO A 372 12.18 12.47 6.87
C PRO A 372 10.94 13.35 7.02
N LYS A 373 10.56 13.67 8.27
CA LYS A 373 9.47 14.60 8.58
C LYS A 373 9.88 15.63 9.62
N ILE A 374 9.23 16.79 9.58
CA ILE A 374 9.39 17.84 10.57
C ILE A 374 8.42 17.56 11.73
N THR A 375 8.96 17.50 12.96
CA THR A 375 8.17 17.22 14.18
C THR A 375 7.98 18.47 15.04
N LYS A 376 8.94 19.39 15.01
CA LYS A 376 8.94 20.58 15.86
C LYS A 376 9.54 21.77 15.15
N VAL A 377 9.02 22.96 15.44
CA VAL A 377 9.56 24.25 15.03
C VAL A 377 10.07 24.99 16.26
N PHE A 378 11.28 25.51 16.21
CA PHE A 378 11.91 26.29 17.30
C PHE A 378 11.59 27.78 17.14
N LYS A 379 10.34 28.15 17.42
CA LYS A 379 9.82 29.54 17.27
C LYS A 379 10.61 30.57 18.10
N GLU A 380 11.18 30.12 19.20
CA GLU A 380 12.05 30.93 20.06
C GLU A 380 13.37 31.33 19.41
N ARG A 381 13.74 30.71 18.28
CA ARG A 381 14.93 31.03 17.48
C ARG A 381 14.65 31.92 16.28
N ARG A 382 13.39 32.41 16.12
CA ARG A 382 13.03 33.34 15.05
C ARG A 382 13.66 34.70 15.23
N GLU A 383 14.23 35.24 14.16
CA GLU A 383 14.94 36.52 14.11
C GLU A 383 14.18 37.58 13.28
N GLY A 384 12.97 37.26 12.80
CA GLY A 384 12.16 38.18 11.96
C GLY A 384 12.47 38.07 10.46
N LEU A 385 13.27 37.08 10.05
CA LEU A 385 13.62 36.81 8.65
C LEU A 385 12.79 35.64 8.07
N GLU A 386 11.87 35.10 8.86
CA GLU A 386 11.05 33.94 8.50
C GLU A 386 9.92 34.36 7.56
N MET A 387 9.76 33.58 6.47
CA MET A 387 8.75 33.84 5.44
C MET A 387 7.62 32.81 5.52
N GLU A 388 6.39 33.30 5.37
CA GLU A 388 5.20 32.44 5.32
C GLU A 388 5.22 31.50 4.12
N ILE A 389 4.71 30.28 4.30
CA ILE A 389 4.51 29.30 3.26
C ILE A 389 3.06 29.42 2.80
N SER A 390 2.85 30.06 1.64
CA SER A 390 1.50 30.31 1.12
C SER A 390 0.94 29.10 0.39
N ARG A 391 -0.38 28.91 0.46
CA ARG A 391 -1.10 27.91 -0.34
C ARG A 391 -1.03 28.27 -1.83
N PRO A 392 -0.64 27.32 -2.72
CA PRO A 392 -0.55 27.62 -4.13
C PRO A 392 -1.93 27.75 -4.76
N LYS A 393 -2.07 28.68 -5.70
CA LYS A 393 -3.27 28.83 -6.53
C LYS A 393 -3.11 28.20 -7.91
N LEU A 394 -1.88 28.04 -8.36
CA LEU A 394 -1.54 27.48 -9.66
C LEU A 394 -0.66 26.23 -9.50
N CYS A 395 -0.87 25.27 -10.38
CA CYS A 395 -0.06 24.06 -10.43
C CYS A 395 1.40 24.40 -10.75
N PRO A 396 2.37 23.92 -9.98
CA PRO A 396 3.79 24.22 -10.23
C PRO A 396 4.28 23.69 -11.58
N THR A 397 3.68 22.64 -12.12
CA THR A 397 4.08 22.00 -13.38
C THR A 397 3.36 22.59 -14.58
N CYS A 398 2.03 22.61 -14.59
CA CYS A 398 1.24 22.99 -15.78
C CYS A 398 0.57 24.36 -15.70
N GLN A 399 0.75 25.11 -14.59
CA GLN A 399 0.21 26.45 -14.34
C GLN A 399 -1.33 26.55 -14.40
N SER A 400 -2.04 25.43 -14.44
CA SER A 400 -3.50 25.43 -14.31
C SER A 400 -3.91 25.79 -12.89
N GLU A 401 -5.09 26.42 -12.73
CA GLU A 401 -5.66 26.67 -11.41
C GLU A 401 -5.89 25.37 -10.64
N LEU A 402 -5.62 25.41 -9.34
CA LEU A 402 -5.74 24.28 -8.45
C LEU A 402 -7.10 24.28 -7.75
N LEU A 403 -7.67 23.09 -7.56
CA LEU A 403 -8.82 22.88 -6.69
C LEU A 403 -8.30 22.78 -5.24
N ASP A 404 -8.75 23.71 -4.37
CA ASP A 404 -8.46 23.71 -2.95
C ASP A 404 -9.67 23.16 -2.16
N GLU A 405 -9.55 21.94 -1.63
CA GLU A 405 -10.59 21.28 -0.84
C GLU A 405 -10.30 21.38 0.68
N GLY A 406 -9.49 22.35 1.09
CA GLY A 406 -9.04 22.49 2.49
C GLY A 406 -7.80 21.63 2.74
N THR A 407 -7.97 20.40 3.21
CA THR A 407 -6.84 19.50 3.52
C THR A 407 -6.01 19.14 2.28
N LEU A 408 -6.64 19.00 1.13
CA LEU A 408 -6.01 18.62 -0.13
C LEU A 408 -6.10 19.75 -1.16
N ILE A 409 -5.01 19.99 -1.87
CA ILE A 409 -4.95 20.88 -3.01
C ILE A 409 -4.60 20.01 -4.24
N LYS A 410 -5.37 20.14 -5.33
CA LYS A 410 -5.26 19.24 -6.47
C LYS A 410 -5.20 19.97 -7.81
N CYS A 411 -4.34 19.47 -8.70
CA CYS A 411 -4.36 19.84 -10.11
C CYS A 411 -5.44 19.03 -10.83
N GLN A 412 -6.39 19.73 -11.47
CA GLN A 412 -7.49 19.10 -12.23
C GLN A 412 -7.17 18.91 -13.72
N ASN A 413 -6.05 19.45 -14.21
CA ASN A 413 -5.66 19.32 -15.60
C ASN A 413 -5.26 17.88 -15.93
N ILE A 414 -5.99 17.24 -16.85
CA ILE A 414 -5.74 15.86 -17.29
C ILE A 414 -4.43 15.70 -18.08
N ASP A 415 -3.94 16.78 -18.65
CA ASP A 415 -2.69 16.83 -19.42
C ASP A 415 -1.49 17.31 -18.57
N CYS A 416 -1.65 17.43 -17.27
CA CYS A 416 -0.53 17.77 -16.41
C CYS A 416 0.54 16.68 -16.48
N GLU A 417 1.76 17.05 -16.84
CA GLU A 417 2.87 16.11 -17.10
C GLU A 417 3.11 15.15 -15.96
N ASP A 418 3.09 15.63 -14.70
CA ASP A 418 3.34 14.82 -13.51
C ASP A 418 2.25 13.80 -13.19
N ARG A 419 1.03 13.96 -13.72
CA ARG A 419 -0.07 13.02 -13.52
C ARG A 419 -0.44 12.21 -14.76
N LEU A 420 0.08 12.57 -15.92
CA LEU A 420 -0.35 12.06 -17.23
C LEU A 420 -0.26 10.54 -17.33
N VAL A 421 0.86 9.92 -16.92
CA VAL A 421 1.05 8.45 -16.99
C VAL A 421 -0.06 7.73 -16.25
N ASN A 422 -0.38 8.16 -15.02
CA ASN A 422 -1.45 7.53 -14.23
C ASN A 422 -2.84 7.82 -14.77
N SER A 423 -3.04 9.02 -15.31
CA SER A 423 -4.29 9.36 -16.00
C SER A 423 -4.50 8.43 -17.21
N ILE A 424 -3.45 8.14 -17.97
CA ILE A 424 -3.50 7.18 -19.10
C ILE A 424 -3.80 5.76 -18.59
N ILE A 425 -3.08 5.29 -17.57
CA ILE A 425 -3.29 3.94 -16.99
C ILE A 425 -4.74 3.79 -16.51
N HIS A 426 -5.28 4.80 -15.83
CA HIS A 426 -6.68 4.80 -15.43
C HIS A 426 -7.62 4.80 -16.64
N PHE A 427 -7.39 5.70 -17.60
CA PHE A 427 -8.20 5.89 -18.81
C PHE A 427 -8.36 4.60 -19.61
N VAL A 428 -7.28 3.84 -19.78
CA VAL A 428 -7.28 2.57 -20.55
C VAL A 428 -7.73 1.34 -19.76
N SER A 429 -7.95 1.48 -18.47
CA SER A 429 -8.28 0.37 -17.56
C SER A 429 -9.60 -0.33 -17.92
N LYS A 430 -9.78 -1.56 -17.39
CA LYS A 430 -10.96 -2.41 -17.65
C LYS A 430 -12.29 -1.75 -17.25
N LYS A 431 -12.30 -0.90 -16.22
CA LYS A 431 -13.50 -0.16 -15.78
C LYS A 431 -13.80 1.08 -16.62
N CYS A 432 -12.82 1.55 -17.37
CA CYS A 432 -12.89 2.75 -18.24
C CYS A 432 -13.02 2.36 -19.71
N LEU A 433 -12.11 2.74 -20.59
CA LEU A 433 -12.19 2.42 -22.01
C LEU A 433 -11.86 0.98 -22.35
N ASN A 434 -11.27 0.21 -21.42
CA ASN A 434 -10.95 -1.22 -21.57
C ASN A 434 -10.10 -1.51 -22.81
N ILE A 435 -8.97 -0.83 -22.95
CA ILE A 435 -8.02 -1.08 -24.03
C ILE A 435 -7.14 -2.29 -23.66
N ASP A 436 -7.53 -3.46 -24.13
CA ASP A 436 -6.80 -4.69 -23.81
C ASP A 436 -5.38 -4.67 -24.39
N GLY A 437 -4.42 -5.10 -23.58
CA GLY A 437 -3.00 -5.08 -23.92
C GLY A 437 -2.29 -3.75 -23.69
N LEU A 438 -2.96 -2.65 -23.30
CA LEU A 438 -2.34 -1.38 -22.94
C LEU A 438 -2.27 -1.22 -21.41
N GLY A 439 -1.54 -2.14 -20.75
CA GLY A 439 -1.33 -2.09 -19.30
C GLY A 439 -0.25 -1.09 -18.87
N GLU A 440 -0.06 -0.94 -17.55
CA GLU A 440 0.85 0.01 -16.88
C GLU A 440 2.25 0.02 -17.52
N ASN A 441 2.93 -1.11 -17.59
CA ASN A 441 4.28 -1.22 -18.15
C ASN A 441 4.38 -0.75 -19.61
N ILE A 442 3.32 -0.97 -20.41
CA ILE A 442 3.30 -0.55 -21.81
C ILE A 442 3.04 0.94 -21.93
N VAL A 443 2.18 1.49 -21.08
CA VAL A 443 1.94 2.94 -20.99
C VAL A 443 3.23 3.65 -20.61
N GLU A 444 3.92 3.20 -19.56
CA GLU A 444 5.22 3.77 -19.12
C GLU A 444 6.28 3.69 -20.22
N LEU A 445 6.37 2.56 -20.92
CA LEU A 445 7.30 2.38 -22.04
C LEU A 445 7.03 3.38 -23.17
N LEU A 446 5.76 3.50 -23.58
CA LEU A 446 5.36 4.41 -24.65
C LEU A 446 5.53 5.89 -24.26
N TYR A 447 5.25 6.23 -23.00
CA TYR A 447 5.49 7.57 -22.47
C TYR A 447 6.99 7.91 -22.44
N LYS A 448 7.82 7.02 -21.94
CA LYS A 448 9.30 7.17 -21.93
C LYS A 448 9.87 7.42 -23.34
N HIS A 449 9.31 6.74 -24.33
CA HIS A 449 9.70 6.90 -25.73
C HIS A 449 8.95 8.05 -26.45
N LYS A 450 8.19 8.89 -25.70
CA LYS A 450 7.41 10.03 -26.22
C LYS A 450 6.43 9.65 -27.34
N LYS A 451 5.92 8.42 -27.33
CA LYS A 451 4.90 7.91 -28.25
C LYS A 451 3.50 8.29 -27.79
N ILE A 452 3.32 8.42 -26.48
CA ILE A 452 2.11 8.92 -25.84
C ILE A 452 2.49 10.16 -25.04
N THR A 453 1.84 11.30 -25.33
CA THR A 453 2.11 12.59 -24.68
C THR A 453 0.83 13.27 -24.16
N THR A 454 -0.33 12.73 -24.51
CA THR A 454 -1.67 13.15 -24.03
C THR A 454 -2.59 11.92 -24.06
N LEU A 455 -3.77 12.01 -23.45
CA LEU A 455 -4.75 10.93 -23.49
C LEU A 455 -5.21 10.62 -24.93
N GLU A 456 -5.38 11.66 -25.77
CA GLU A 456 -5.81 11.49 -27.17
C GLU A 456 -4.72 10.87 -28.04
N SER A 457 -3.44 11.03 -27.69
CA SER A 457 -2.33 10.46 -28.47
C SER A 457 -2.41 8.93 -28.57
N ILE A 458 -3.11 8.28 -27.64
CA ILE A 458 -3.39 6.84 -27.66
C ILE A 458 -4.10 6.46 -28.97
N PHE A 459 -5.08 7.27 -29.41
CA PHE A 459 -5.89 7.02 -30.61
C PHE A 459 -5.19 7.38 -31.92
N HIS A 460 -3.98 7.92 -31.86
CA HIS A 460 -3.14 8.25 -33.00
C HIS A 460 -1.93 7.32 -33.16
N LEU A 461 -1.75 6.35 -32.26
CA LEU A 461 -0.68 5.34 -32.35
C LEU A 461 -0.77 4.53 -33.64
N LYS A 462 0.38 4.33 -34.27
CA LYS A 462 0.55 3.56 -35.50
C LYS A 462 1.50 2.40 -35.28
N PHE A 463 1.50 1.44 -36.20
CA PHE A 463 2.40 0.30 -36.18
C PHE A 463 3.87 0.72 -36.00
N SER A 464 4.31 1.75 -36.73
CA SER A 464 5.68 2.29 -36.65
C SER A 464 6.07 2.83 -35.27
N ASP A 465 5.13 3.16 -34.41
CA ASP A 465 5.43 3.67 -33.05
C ASP A 465 5.90 2.57 -32.10
N PHE A 466 5.65 1.33 -32.44
CA PHE A 466 6.05 0.14 -31.68
C PHE A 466 7.27 -0.57 -32.27
N GLU A 467 7.70 -0.20 -33.49
CA GLU A 467 8.87 -0.81 -34.12
C GLU A 467 10.15 -0.52 -33.31
N GLY A 468 10.89 -1.57 -33.00
CA GLY A 468 12.12 -1.47 -32.20
C GLY A 468 11.91 -1.43 -30.69
N LEU A 469 10.67 -1.42 -30.17
CA LEU A 469 10.41 -1.53 -28.77
C LEU A 469 10.51 -2.99 -28.30
N GLU A 470 11.17 -3.20 -27.16
CA GLU A 470 11.35 -4.52 -26.59
C GLU A 470 9.99 -5.18 -26.26
N GLY A 471 9.85 -6.46 -26.60
CA GLY A 471 8.64 -7.22 -26.35
C GLY A 471 7.49 -6.99 -27.33
N PHE A 472 7.65 -6.16 -28.38
CA PHE A 472 6.66 -5.91 -29.41
C PHE A 472 6.99 -6.69 -30.70
N LYS A 473 6.12 -7.66 -31.04
CA LYS A 473 6.11 -8.37 -32.31
C LYS A 473 4.82 -8.04 -33.06
N GLU A 474 4.80 -8.21 -34.37
CA GLU A 474 3.69 -7.88 -35.28
C GLU A 474 2.31 -8.27 -34.72
N LYS A 475 2.14 -9.50 -34.26
CA LYS A 475 0.86 -9.97 -33.69
C LYS A 475 0.42 -9.15 -32.48
N LYS A 476 1.35 -8.80 -31.56
CA LYS A 476 1.04 -8.00 -30.36
C LYS A 476 0.67 -6.57 -30.72
N ILE A 477 1.39 -5.98 -31.67
CA ILE A 477 1.12 -4.62 -32.19
C ILE A 477 -0.29 -4.57 -32.81
N ASN A 478 -0.59 -5.51 -33.72
CA ASN A 478 -1.90 -5.55 -34.39
C ASN A 478 -3.05 -5.77 -33.38
N ASN A 479 -2.87 -6.63 -32.38
CA ASN A 479 -3.89 -6.83 -31.34
C ASN A 479 -4.13 -5.55 -30.55
N LEU A 480 -3.07 -4.82 -30.16
CA LEU A 480 -3.17 -3.59 -29.41
C LEU A 480 -3.84 -2.47 -30.24
N LEU A 481 -3.45 -2.29 -31.50
CA LEU A 481 -4.07 -1.31 -32.39
C LEU A 481 -5.55 -1.62 -32.63
N ASN A 482 -5.92 -2.90 -32.78
CA ASN A 482 -7.31 -3.31 -32.88
C ASN A 482 -8.09 -3.01 -31.59
N ALA A 483 -7.50 -3.23 -30.41
CA ALA A 483 -8.12 -2.90 -29.12
C ALA A 483 -8.35 -1.38 -28.96
N ILE A 484 -7.38 -0.57 -29.39
CA ILE A 484 -7.50 0.89 -29.39
C ILE A 484 -8.66 1.32 -30.32
N GLU A 485 -8.75 0.74 -31.52
CA GLU A 485 -9.80 1.11 -32.46
C GLU A 485 -11.20 0.68 -31.95
N GLN A 486 -11.31 -0.50 -31.32
CA GLN A 486 -12.55 -0.94 -30.67
C GLN A 486 -12.97 -0.02 -29.53
N ALA A 487 -12.02 0.52 -28.75
CA ALA A 487 -12.28 1.40 -27.63
C ALA A 487 -12.84 2.78 -28.05
N ARG A 488 -12.78 3.12 -29.36
CA ARG A 488 -13.46 4.34 -29.86
C ARG A 488 -14.97 4.25 -29.71
N GLU A 489 -15.54 3.05 -29.67
CA GLU A 489 -16.93 2.82 -29.34
C GLU A 489 -17.09 2.45 -27.88
N CYS A 490 -17.53 3.40 -27.04
CA CYS A 490 -17.78 3.12 -25.62
C CYS A 490 -19.03 3.83 -25.11
N GLU A 491 -19.51 3.42 -23.95
CA GLU A 491 -20.59 4.10 -23.25
C GLU A 491 -20.09 5.42 -22.65
N LEU A 492 -20.92 6.47 -22.72
CA LEU A 492 -20.59 7.80 -22.21
C LEU A 492 -20.18 7.78 -20.74
N PHE A 493 -20.84 6.98 -19.90
CA PHE A 493 -20.49 6.88 -18.47
C PHE A 493 -19.08 6.31 -18.26
N ARG A 494 -18.64 5.38 -19.11
CA ARG A 494 -17.28 4.82 -19.04
C ARG A 494 -16.23 5.86 -19.38
N PHE A 495 -16.52 6.69 -20.39
CA PHE A 495 -15.67 7.83 -20.73
C PHE A 495 -15.62 8.85 -19.58
N ILE A 496 -16.77 9.22 -18.98
CA ILE A 496 -16.79 10.12 -17.81
C ILE A 496 -15.96 9.54 -16.64
N THR A 497 -16.12 8.24 -16.39
CA THR A 497 -15.32 7.53 -15.37
C THR A 497 -13.82 7.58 -15.71
N ALA A 498 -13.48 7.40 -16.99
CA ALA A 498 -12.10 7.36 -17.47
C ALA A 498 -11.36 8.71 -17.32
N LEU A 499 -12.09 9.82 -17.30
CA LEU A 499 -11.50 11.15 -17.06
C LEU A 499 -10.95 11.32 -15.64
N GLY A 500 -11.27 10.41 -14.71
CA GLY A 500 -10.72 10.41 -13.35
C GLY A 500 -11.09 11.64 -12.53
N ILE A 501 -12.33 12.13 -12.71
CA ILE A 501 -12.86 13.29 -11.95
C ILE A 501 -13.00 12.91 -10.49
N GLU A 502 -12.49 13.74 -9.60
CA GLU A 502 -12.54 13.49 -8.16
C GLU A 502 -13.99 13.32 -7.68
N HIS A 503 -14.22 12.38 -6.79
CA HIS A 503 -15.55 12.00 -6.26
C HIS A 503 -16.54 11.44 -7.30
N ILE A 504 -16.18 11.35 -8.58
CA ILE A 504 -17.05 10.85 -9.64
C ILE A 504 -16.62 9.45 -10.07
N GLY A 505 -17.17 8.45 -9.37
CA GLY A 505 -17.02 7.05 -9.75
C GLY A 505 -18.07 6.60 -10.79
N GLU A 506 -18.06 5.31 -11.13
CA GLU A 506 -18.94 4.72 -12.15
C GLU A 506 -20.44 5.02 -11.93
N VAL A 507 -20.92 4.94 -10.69
CA VAL A 507 -22.34 5.20 -10.36
C VAL A 507 -22.72 6.65 -10.64
N ALA A 508 -21.87 7.59 -10.24
CA ALA A 508 -22.09 9.02 -10.49
C ALA A 508 -21.99 9.33 -12.00
N ALA A 509 -21.02 8.76 -12.70
CA ALA A 509 -20.85 8.89 -14.13
C ALA A 509 -22.08 8.37 -14.92
N LYS A 510 -22.68 7.24 -14.48
CA LYS A 510 -23.95 6.73 -15.07
C LYS A 510 -25.09 7.73 -14.89
N LYS A 511 -25.23 8.31 -13.69
CA LYS A 511 -26.25 9.33 -13.45
C LYS A 511 -26.06 10.58 -14.31
N LEU A 512 -24.82 11.08 -14.43
CA LEU A 512 -24.50 12.21 -15.32
C LEU A 512 -24.83 11.91 -16.78
N SER A 513 -24.45 10.73 -17.26
CA SER A 513 -24.74 10.27 -18.63
C SER A 513 -26.23 10.19 -18.92
N LEU A 514 -27.02 9.64 -17.98
CA LEU A 514 -28.48 9.51 -18.13
C LEU A 514 -29.21 10.85 -18.03
N SER A 515 -28.79 11.72 -17.10
CA SER A 515 -29.49 12.98 -16.83
C SER A 515 -29.19 14.07 -17.86
N PHE A 516 -27.93 14.16 -18.31
CA PHE A 516 -27.47 15.28 -19.14
C PHE A 516 -26.93 14.84 -20.51
N GLY A 517 -26.81 13.55 -20.77
CA GLY A 517 -26.24 13.05 -22.02
C GLY A 517 -24.88 13.66 -22.31
N LYS A 518 -24.61 13.98 -23.58
CA LYS A 518 -23.33 14.58 -24.03
C LYS A 518 -23.07 15.99 -23.47
N GLU A 519 -24.10 16.67 -22.97
CA GLU A 519 -24.00 18.02 -22.41
C GLU A 519 -23.65 18.00 -20.90
N TRP A 520 -23.30 16.84 -20.31
CA TRP A 520 -23.02 16.71 -18.90
C TRP A 520 -21.92 17.69 -18.41
N HIS A 521 -20.96 18.03 -19.25
CA HIS A 521 -19.82 18.88 -18.91
C HIS A 521 -20.10 20.40 -19.03
N LYS A 522 -21.32 20.78 -19.43
CA LYS A 522 -21.75 22.19 -19.59
C LYS A 522 -22.79 22.60 -18.56
N GLN A 523 -22.99 21.81 -17.53
CA GLN A 523 -24.00 22.07 -16.51
C GLN A 523 -23.52 23.09 -15.47
N SER A 524 -24.48 23.73 -14.78
CA SER A 524 -24.17 24.62 -13.66
C SER A 524 -23.94 23.81 -12.36
N PHE A 525 -23.35 24.48 -11.37
CA PHE A 525 -23.20 23.91 -10.02
C PHE A 525 -24.52 23.42 -9.44
N GLU A 526 -25.58 24.23 -9.55
CA GLU A 526 -26.92 23.90 -9.05
C GLU A 526 -27.49 22.68 -9.78
N ALA A 527 -27.25 22.54 -11.08
CA ALA A 527 -27.70 21.39 -11.85
C ALA A 527 -27.03 20.10 -11.38
N TYR A 528 -25.73 20.14 -11.07
CA TYR A 528 -25.03 18.99 -10.48
C TYR A 528 -25.48 18.72 -9.06
N ALA A 529 -25.58 19.73 -8.20
CA ALA A 529 -25.94 19.56 -6.79
C ALA A 529 -27.37 19.04 -6.59
N ASN A 530 -28.27 19.28 -7.53
CA ASN A 530 -29.65 18.79 -7.48
C ASN A 530 -29.82 17.35 -7.96
N LEU A 531 -28.75 16.69 -8.49
CA LEU A 531 -28.82 15.27 -8.82
C LEU A 531 -28.92 14.42 -7.57
N GLU A 532 -29.81 13.43 -7.58
CA GLU A 532 -29.97 12.50 -6.46
C GLU A 532 -28.64 11.78 -6.13
N GLY A 533 -28.15 11.94 -4.90
CA GLY A 533 -26.91 11.35 -4.42
C GLY A 533 -25.63 12.11 -4.79
N PHE A 534 -25.77 13.35 -5.33
CA PHE A 534 -24.67 14.28 -5.48
C PHE A 534 -24.65 15.25 -4.30
N GLY A 535 -23.48 15.40 -3.72
CA GLY A 535 -23.22 16.40 -2.68
C GLY A 535 -22.52 17.62 -3.25
N GLU A 536 -22.38 18.65 -2.43
CA GLU A 536 -21.70 19.90 -2.77
C GLU A 536 -20.29 19.68 -3.29
N GLN A 537 -19.52 18.77 -2.68
CA GLN A 537 -18.16 18.43 -3.09
C GLN A 537 -18.09 17.83 -4.50
N MET A 538 -19.04 16.96 -4.85
CA MET A 538 -19.11 16.37 -6.20
C MET A 538 -19.44 17.43 -7.26
N ALA A 539 -20.36 18.34 -6.94
CA ALA A 539 -20.73 19.43 -7.82
C ALA A 539 -19.55 20.40 -8.03
N LEU A 540 -18.82 20.73 -6.96
CA LEU A 540 -17.62 21.56 -7.02
C LEU A 540 -16.53 20.92 -7.90
N SER A 541 -16.22 19.64 -7.65
CA SER A 541 -15.25 18.88 -8.45
C SER A 541 -15.60 18.85 -9.94
N LEU A 542 -16.87 18.65 -10.27
CA LEU A 542 -17.35 18.67 -11.66
C LEU A 542 -17.17 20.06 -12.31
N CYS A 543 -17.58 21.13 -11.64
CA CYS A 543 -17.45 22.49 -12.16
C CYS A 543 -15.99 22.85 -12.43
N GLU A 544 -15.10 22.59 -11.46
CA GLU A 544 -13.68 22.90 -11.61
C GLU A 544 -13.01 22.05 -12.68
N PHE A 545 -13.32 20.75 -12.71
CA PHE A 545 -12.78 19.84 -13.73
C PHE A 545 -13.22 20.26 -15.13
N THR A 546 -14.52 20.53 -15.32
CA THR A 546 -15.06 20.90 -16.64
C THR A 546 -14.58 22.26 -17.07
N ARG A 547 -14.42 23.23 -16.14
CA ARG A 547 -13.85 24.55 -16.43
C ARG A 547 -12.44 24.45 -17.03
N VAL A 548 -11.59 23.57 -16.48
CA VAL A 548 -10.20 23.39 -16.93
C VAL A 548 -10.13 22.57 -18.22
N ASN A 549 -11.01 21.56 -18.39
CA ASN A 549 -10.86 20.52 -19.40
C ASN A 549 -11.94 20.55 -20.51
N HIS A 550 -12.82 21.56 -20.58
CA HIS A 550 -13.94 21.59 -21.52
C HIS A 550 -13.52 21.43 -23.01
N THR A 551 -12.45 22.10 -23.42
CA THR A 551 -11.92 21.98 -24.78
C THR A 551 -11.49 20.56 -25.12
N ARG A 552 -10.84 19.90 -24.14
CA ARG A 552 -10.36 18.53 -24.30
C ARG A 552 -11.51 17.52 -24.36
N ILE A 553 -12.57 17.73 -23.58
CA ILE A 553 -13.78 16.91 -23.66
C ILE A 553 -14.41 16.99 -25.05
N ASP A 554 -14.50 18.19 -25.62
CA ASP A 554 -15.03 18.41 -26.97
C ASP A 554 -14.13 17.74 -28.04
N GLU A 555 -12.81 17.69 -27.85
CA GLU A 555 -11.89 16.95 -28.73
C GLU A 555 -12.12 15.44 -28.68
N PHE A 556 -12.31 14.89 -27.49
CA PHE A 556 -12.67 13.47 -27.34
C PHE A 556 -13.98 13.10 -28.03
N TYR A 557 -14.97 13.99 -28.05
CA TYR A 557 -16.23 13.77 -28.77
C TYR A 557 -16.06 13.64 -30.27
N LYS A 558 -14.96 14.15 -30.84
CA LYS A 558 -14.60 13.97 -32.27
C LYS A 558 -13.88 12.63 -32.50
N LEU A 559 -13.18 12.10 -31.49
CA LEU A 559 -12.39 10.91 -31.59
C LEU A 559 -13.16 9.63 -31.22
N LEU A 560 -14.17 9.77 -30.33
CA LEU A 560 -14.91 8.67 -29.73
C LEU A 560 -16.38 8.67 -30.18
N ASN A 561 -16.90 7.50 -30.47
CA ASN A 561 -18.33 7.29 -30.72
C ASN A 561 -19.03 6.91 -29.40
N LEU A 562 -19.36 7.92 -28.60
CA LEU A 562 -19.94 7.76 -27.28
C LEU A 562 -21.44 7.45 -27.35
N LYS A 563 -21.80 6.27 -26.82
CA LYS A 563 -23.18 5.77 -26.72
C LYS A 563 -23.77 6.12 -25.35
N ILE A 564 -25.01 6.59 -25.34
CA ILE A 564 -25.75 6.79 -24.07
C ILE A 564 -26.56 5.51 -23.88
N GLU A 565 -26.34 4.83 -22.74
CA GLU A 565 -27.12 3.66 -22.36
C GLU A 565 -28.58 4.13 -22.20
N LYS A 566 -29.45 3.74 -23.14
CA LYS A 566 -30.87 3.89 -22.94
C LYS A 566 -31.28 2.76 -22.02
N LEU A 567 -31.60 3.05 -20.78
CA LEU A 567 -32.36 2.15 -19.95
C LEU A 567 -33.69 1.90 -20.66
N GLU A 568 -33.83 0.83 -21.41
CA GLU A 568 -35.14 0.28 -21.77
C GLU A 568 -35.72 -0.28 -20.45
N ILE A 569 -36.24 0.62 -19.63
CA ILE A 569 -36.99 0.23 -18.44
C ILE A 569 -38.30 -0.33 -18.95
N LYS A 570 -38.48 -1.63 -18.85
CA LYS A 570 -39.78 -2.25 -19.06
C LYS A 570 -40.71 -1.78 -17.95
N SER A 571 -41.44 -0.73 -18.19
CA SER A 571 -42.42 -0.15 -17.25
C SER A 571 -43.53 -1.14 -16.84
N ASP A 572 -43.70 -2.22 -17.58
CA ASP A 572 -44.71 -3.25 -17.36
C ASP A 572 -44.21 -4.40 -16.48
N SER A 573 -42.99 -4.33 -15.94
CA SER A 573 -42.44 -5.37 -15.04
C SER A 573 -43.05 -5.28 -13.64
N MET A 574 -43.39 -6.43 -13.04
CA MET A 574 -43.91 -6.50 -11.65
C MET A 574 -42.90 -5.99 -10.60
N ILE A 575 -41.64 -5.88 -10.96
CA ILE A 575 -40.57 -5.37 -10.06
C ILE A 575 -40.26 -3.88 -10.29
N PHE A 576 -40.95 -3.24 -11.23
CA PHE A 576 -40.77 -1.79 -11.48
C PHE A 576 -41.02 -0.96 -10.20
N GLY A 577 -40.08 -0.10 -9.85
CA GLY A 577 -40.12 0.73 -8.64
C GLY A 577 -39.92 -0.01 -7.31
N LYS A 578 -39.75 -1.33 -7.32
CA LYS A 578 -39.54 -2.15 -6.10
C LYS A 578 -38.09 -2.13 -5.65
N THR A 579 -37.89 -2.11 -4.34
CA THR A 579 -36.58 -2.14 -3.71
C THR A 579 -36.23 -3.54 -3.24
N PHE A 580 -35.11 -4.07 -3.72
CA PHE A 580 -34.58 -5.38 -3.40
C PHE A 580 -33.34 -5.30 -2.51
N VAL A 581 -33.14 -6.31 -1.66
CA VAL A 581 -31.88 -6.58 -0.98
C VAL A 581 -31.46 -8.00 -1.32
N ILE A 582 -30.20 -8.20 -1.72
CA ILE A 582 -29.66 -9.51 -2.09
C ILE A 582 -28.76 -10.03 -0.96
N THR A 583 -28.96 -11.30 -0.53
CA THR A 583 -28.18 -11.92 0.54
C THR A 583 -27.99 -13.42 0.32
N GLY A 584 -26.98 -14.02 0.94
CA GLY A 584 -26.67 -15.44 0.77
C GLY A 584 -25.88 -15.75 -0.51
N THR A 585 -25.55 -17.05 -0.70
CA THR A 585 -24.89 -17.57 -1.89
C THR A 585 -25.96 -17.94 -2.91
N LEU A 586 -25.88 -17.34 -4.10
CA LEU A 586 -26.79 -17.52 -5.22
C LEU A 586 -26.12 -18.34 -6.33
N SER A 587 -26.91 -18.91 -7.24
CA SER A 587 -26.43 -19.72 -8.37
C SER A 587 -25.57 -18.93 -9.37
N ARG A 588 -25.73 -17.60 -9.41
CA ARG A 588 -24.97 -16.65 -10.24
C ARG A 588 -24.39 -15.52 -9.38
N PRO A 589 -23.37 -14.78 -9.86
CA PRO A 589 -22.85 -13.60 -9.17
C PRO A 589 -23.94 -12.60 -8.82
N ARG A 590 -23.85 -12.00 -7.62
CA ARG A 590 -24.85 -11.01 -7.16
C ARG A 590 -25.01 -9.83 -8.10
N ASP A 591 -23.96 -9.45 -8.81
CA ASP A 591 -23.96 -8.33 -9.75
C ASP A 591 -24.85 -8.64 -10.98
N GLU A 592 -25.00 -9.89 -11.37
CA GLU A 592 -25.92 -10.28 -12.46
C GLU A 592 -27.40 -10.12 -12.03
N PHE A 593 -27.73 -10.53 -10.81
CA PHE A 593 -29.09 -10.31 -10.26
C PHE A 593 -29.37 -8.82 -10.07
N LYS A 594 -28.37 -8.04 -9.62
CA LYS A 594 -28.48 -6.59 -9.50
C LYS A 594 -28.76 -5.95 -10.86
N ALA A 595 -27.96 -6.28 -11.87
CA ALA A 595 -28.13 -5.75 -13.24
C ALA A 595 -29.53 -6.12 -13.82
N LEU A 596 -30.02 -7.33 -13.56
CA LEU A 596 -31.34 -7.76 -14.01
C LEU A 596 -32.48 -6.99 -13.31
N ILE A 597 -32.40 -6.79 -11.98
CA ILE A 597 -33.36 -6.01 -11.23
C ILE A 597 -33.41 -4.57 -11.73
N GLU A 598 -32.24 -3.95 -11.90
CA GLU A 598 -32.11 -2.57 -12.38
C GLU A 598 -32.61 -2.41 -13.81
N LYS A 599 -32.34 -3.40 -14.69
CA LYS A 599 -32.85 -3.44 -16.08
C LYS A 599 -34.38 -3.51 -16.14
N LEU A 600 -35.02 -4.11 -15.15
CA LEU A 600 -36.48 -4.22 -15.04
C LEU A 600 -37.10 -3.09 -14.22
N GLY A 601 -36.33 -2.05 -13.90
CA GLY A 601 -36.79 -0.84 -13.19
C GLY A 601 -36.90 -0.99 -11.68
N GLY A 602 -36.38 -2.07 -11.09
CA GLY A 602 -36.23 -2.21 -9.64
C GLY A 602 -34.99 -1.51 -9.11
N LYS A 603 -34.90 -1.36 -7.78
CA LYS A 603 -33.75 -0.78 -7.08
C LYS A 603 -33.09 -1.84 -6.19
N VAL A 604 -31.76 -1.86 -6.09
CA VAL A 604 -31.04 -2.76 -5.18
C VAL A 604 -30.39 -1.96 -4.06
N SER A 605 -30.70 -2.33 -2.80
CA SER A 605 -30.15 -1.71 -1.60
C SER A 605 -29.17 -2.64 -0.88
N GLY A 606 -28.15 -2.08 -0.25
CA GLY A 606 -27.18 -2.83 0.54
C GLY A 606 -27.70 -3.30 1.90
N SER A 607 -28.76 -2.69 2.44
CA SER A 607 -29.32 -2.98 3.78
C SER A 607 -30.84 -3.11 3.76
N VAL A 608 -31.36 -3.97 4.67
CA VAL A 608 -32.82 -4.16 4.83
C VAL A 608 -33.39 -3.06 5.71
N SER A 609 -34.47 -2.45 5.25
CA SER A 609 -35.24 -1.43 5.95
C SER A 609 -36.75 -1.61 5.69
N LYS A 610 -37.60 -0.84 6.37
CA LYS A 610 -39.06 -0.81 6.13
C LYS A 610 -39.43 -0.36 4.70
N LYS A 611 -38.48 0.21 3.95
CA LYS A 611 -38.67 0.60 2.53
C LYS A 611 -38.23 -0.50 1.55
N THR A 612 -37.78 -1.65 2.04
CA THR A 612 -37.39 -2.80 1.21
C THR A 612 -38.64 -3.61 0.88
N ASP A 613 -38.93 -3.84 -0.41
CA ASP A 613 -40.07 -4.63 -0.84
C ASP A 613 -39.78 -6.13 -0.83
N TYR A 614 -38.55 -6.51 -1.26
CA TYR A 614 -38.15 -7.91 -1.38
C TYR A 614 -36.73 -8.14 -0.87
N VAL A 615 -36.52 -9.29 -0.22
CA VAL A 615 -35.18 -9.80 0.04
C VAL A 615 -34.98 -11.07 -0.76
N LEU A 616 -34.12 -11.02 -1.77
CA LEU A 616 -33.68 -12.17 -2.54
C LEU A 616 -32.58 -12.88 -1.75
N PHE A 617 -32.87 -14.13 -1.33
CA PHE A 617 -31.93 -14.90 -0.52
C PHE A 617 -31.53 -16.21 -1.20
N GLY A 618 -30.25 -16.55 -1.07
CA GLY A 618 -29.66 -17.83 -1.44
C GLY A 618 -29.30 -18.66 -0.22
N GLU A 619 -28.44 -19.64 -0.40
CA GLU A 619 -27.91 -20.49 0.67
C GLU A 619 -27.07 -19.65 1.65
N GLU A 620 -27.05 -20.04 2.94
CA GLU A 620 -26.32 -19.35 4.02
C GLU A 620 -26.66 -17.86 4.14
N ALA A 621 -27.92 -17.50 3.94
CA ALA A 621 -28.38 -16.14 4.09
C ALA A 621 -28.32 -15.71 5.55
N GLY A 622 -27.37 -14.83 5.91
CA GLY A 622 -27.07 -14.40 7.27
C GLY A 622 -28.03 -13.34 7.85
N SER A 623 -27.53 -12.41 8.67
CA SER A 623 -28.27 -11.40 9.45
C SER A 623 -29.29 -10.58 8.65
N LYS A 624 -29.08 -10.36 7.36
CA LYS A 624 -30.05 -9.62 6.51
C LYS A 624 -31.38 -10.35 6.34
N LEU A 625 -31.38 -11.70 6.27
CA LEU A 625 -32.59 -12.48 6.18
C LEU A 625 -33.35 -12.45 7.54
N SER A 626 -32.65 -12.54 8.66
CA SER A 626 -33.25 -12.42 9.99
C SER A 626 -33.90 -11.04 10.16
N LYS A 627 -33.20 -9.98 9.80
CA LYS A 627 -33.73 -8.60 9.86
C LYS A 627 -34.90 -8.37 8.91
N ALA A 628 -34.92 -9.04 7.75
CA ALA A 628 -36.08 -8.98 6.84
C ALA A 628 -37.33 -9.60 7.46
N LYS A 629 -37.18 -10.73 8.14
CA LYS A 629 -38.26 -11.39 8.87
C LYS A 629 -38.79 -10.54 10.04
N GLU A 630 -37.88 -9.90 10.79
CA GLU A 630 -38.28 -8.96 11.89
C GLU A 630 -39.05 -7.75 11.38
N LEU A 631 -38.73 -7.26 10.18
CA LEU A 631 -39.36 -6.11 9.55
C LEU A 631 -40.55 -6.50 8.65
N GLU A 632 -40.95 -7.79 8.64
CA GLU A 632 -42.04 -8.35 7.80
C GLU A 632 -41.82 -8.09 6.28
N VAL A 633 -40.57 -7.95 5.84
CA VAL A 633 -40.23 -7.79 4.43
C VAL A 633 -40.33 -9.12 3.68
N LYS A 634 -40.93 -9.11 2.52
CA LYS A 634 -41.14 -10.32 1.70
C LYS A 634 -39.79 -10.94 1.25
N CYS A 635 -39.51 -12.15 1.74
CA CYS A 635 -38.32 -12.91 1.39
C CYS A 635 -38.64 -13.89 0.26
N ILE A 636 -37.84 -13.86 -0.81
CA ILE A 636 -37.99 -14.71 -1.99
C ILE A 636 -36.66 -15.41 -2.32
N ASN A 637 -36.75 -16.68 -2.70
CA ASN A 637 -35.60 -17.43 -3.23
C ASN A 637 -35.41 -17.18 -4.73
N GLU A 638 -34.37 -17.75 -5.34
CA GLU A 638 -34.07 -17.58 -6.76
C GLU A 638 -35.20 -18.08 -7.68
N SER A 639 -35.88 -19.18 -7.32
CA SER A 639 -36.99 -19.70 -8.12
C SER A 639 -38.14 -18.70 -8.16
N ALA A 640 -38.54 -18.19 -6.99
CA ALA A 640 -39.61 -17.18 -6.89
C ALA A 640 -39.21 -15.84 -7.53
N PHE A 641 -37.94 -15.48 -7.47
CA PHE A 641 -37.42 -14.33 -8.20
C PHE A 641 -37.49 -14.52 -9.71
N ASN A 642 -37.06 -15.68 -10.20
CA ASN A 642 -37.12 -16.00 -11.62
C ASN A 642 -38.56 -16.06 -12.18
N GLU A 643 -39.54 -16.44 -11.36
CA GLU A 643 -40.95 -16.34 -11.70
C GLU A 643 -41.44 -14.89 -11.79
N LEU A 644 -41.01 -14.06 -10.83
CA LEU A 644 -41.34 -12.62 -10.76
C LEU A 644 -40.78 -11.83 -11.97
N VAL A 645 -39.69 -12.28 -12.57
CA VAL A 645 -39.03 -11.60 -13.71
C VAL A 645 -39.39 -12.22 -15.07
N LYS A 646 -40.13 -13.36 -15.12
CA LYS A 646 -40.57 -13.98 -16.35
C LYS A 646 -41.88 -13.44 -16.91
N GLU A 647 -42.63 -12.75 -16.08
CA GLU A 647 -43.84 -12.03 -16.49
C GLU A 647 -43.52 -10.55 -16.75
#